data_57fc76c6c2a6faccd263a79de0be63a9
#
_entry.id   57fc76c6c2a6faccd263a79de0be63a9
#
_cell.length_a   1.000
_cell.length_b   1.000
_cell.length_c   1.000
_cell.angle_alpha   90.00
_cell.angle_beta   90.00
_cell.angle_gamma   90.00
#
_symmetry.space_group_name_H-M   'P 1'
#
loop_
_entity.id
_entity.type
_entity.pdbx_description
1 polymer ?
#
loop_
_entity_poly.entity_id
_entity_poly.type
_entity_poly.pdbx_seq_one_letter_code
_entity_poly.pdbx_strand_id
1 'polypeptide(L)'
;MNKIILLLVFGLCTAQITAQTITLEQAMAHPDWLGRQPQQPYWSDDRESVYYRRKRTSVEQTDLFRVSINGQTIEQIYPEDFSEIDIDSDSISPNGRLKAYAREGDIYVKELRSGDITQLTRTAALESSPLFTANSDKVFFSRDDIILVRDLGSGLESQAADIRFEDPPAEEENSYLNDQQIRLFDIIQLQAEREDLEEEYDNENQDLDSSRIDLPYYLGENNELIASALSPNQDWLLIATRNKTERNPGRVGSMPVFVTASGYVENREVRSRVGTADFAAQHLYLLNLKEHRIAEIDLSELPTVKGNPLRDQLGDDYPESEDVNKIRELFFVNLQWSDDGSKVAFQAISRDNKDRWVLTLNTEGLIYSEQEESEDGQNLAEISDLAASIALDSDHLQLALHNHDAAWINRRLYFDAGWLPDNETYFFLSEQDGYQHLYLSDGSNTKQITQGKFEILEPDLTQDGEQIYFRGNLEHPTIYEIYRVELDNGDIEQLTNLGGMNNFRLSPDEDKLLVIHSEATKPEEIYVALTRPNADAIQVTNTISDEFKAIAWAEPEYVEVPSSHVSDPIHSRVYTPVSNEINRPAVIFIHGAGYLQNAHQGWSGYFREFMFHSFLVTQGYVVMDMDYRASEGYGRDWRTAIYQRMGTPEVEDLADGIDWLVENKNVGRDRICTYGGSYGGFLTLMALFQFPDLFACGAALRPVTDWAHYNHGYTSAILNIPDLDPAAFERSSPIEFAEGLEKPLLIAHGMLDDNVFFQDSVRLAQRLIELKKEDWELAVYPIEPHGFREPSSWLDEYRRIYKLVEETLKK
;
A
#
# COMPACT_ATOMS: atom_id res chain seq x y z
N MET A 1 14.15 86.42 20.73
CA MET A 1 13.50 85.13 21.11
C MET A 1 13.38 84.27 19.86
N ASN A 2 14.42 83.46 19.55
CA ASN A 2 14.47 82.60 18.39
C ASN A 2 13.99 81.24 18.79
N LYS A 3 12.92 80.71 18.14
CA LYS A 3 12.45 79.32 18.24
C LYS A 3 13.18 78.53 17.19
N ILE A 4 14.02 77.62 17.63
CA ILE A 4 14.61 76.57 16.79
C ILE A 4 13.59 75.49 16.71
N ILE A 5 13.11 75.16 15.47
CA ILE A 5 12.27 73.97 15.15
C ILE A 5 13.23 72.87 14.75
N LEU A 6 13.27 71.74 15.55
CA LEU A 6 14.03 70.55 15.27
C LEU A 6 13.15 69.65 14.44
N LEU A 7 13.44 69.44 13.14
CA LEU A 7 12.80 68.46 12.29
C LEU A 7 13.49 67.10 12.51
N LEU A 8 12.77 66.20 13.16
CA LEU A 8 13.11 64.72 13.20
C LEU A 8 12.71 64.11 11.89
N VAL A 9 13.68 63.80 11.05
CA VAL A 9 13.48 62.96 9.87
C VAL A 9 13.50 61.48 10.32
N PHE A 10 12.33 60.86 10.41
CA PHE A 10 12.23 59.40 10.54
C PHE A 10 12.56 58.79 9.17
N GLY A 11 13.77 58.26 9.03
CA GLY A 11 14.12 57.38 7.91
C GLY A 11 13.41 56.04 8.05
N LEU A 12 12.36 55.79 7.28
CA LEU A 12 11.82 54.49 7.04
C LEU A 12 12.87 53.71 6.22
N CYS A 13 13.70 52.93 6.90
CA CYS A 13 14.40 51.83 6.24
C CYS A 13 13.35 50.75 5.87
N THR A 14 12.80 50.82 4.66
CA THR A 14 12.19 49.69 4.03
C THR A 14 13.31 48.70 3.72
N ALA A 15 13.51 47.71 4.58
CA ALA A 15 14.29 46.57 4.20
C ALA A 15 13.56 45.93 3.00
N GLN A 16 14.09 46.09 1.81
CA GLN A 16 13.70 45.24 0.68
C GLN A 16 14.15 43.85 1.06
N ILE A 17 13.19 43.01 1.46
CA ILE A 17 13.39 41.56 1.52
C ILE A 17 13.57 41.15 0.06
N THR A 18 14.82 41.08 -0.40
CA THR A 18 15.12 40.41 -1.68
C THR A 18 14.84 38.94 -1.45
N ALA A 19 13.84 38.36 -2.15
CA ALA A 19 13.55 36.95 -2.13
C ALA A 19 14.85 36.18 -2.41
N GLN A 20 15.15 35.21 -1.57
CA GLN A 20 16.36 34.41 -1.66
C GLN A 20 16.15 33.32 -2.72
N THR A 21 17.16 33.09 -3.56
CA THR A 21 17.14 31.95 -4.50
C THR A 21 17.71 30.71 -3.82
N ILE A 22 17.12 29.55 -4.10
CA ILE A 22 17.63 28.26 -3.62
C ILE A 22 19.01 27.96 -4.21
N THR A 23 19.91 27.38 -3.42
CA THR A 23 21.20 26.84 -3.88
C THR A 23 21.12 25.33 -3.92
N LEU A 24 22.00 24.69 -4.69
CA LEU A 24 22.04 23.23 -4.77
C LEU A 24 22.40 22.60 -3.42
N GLU A 25 23.32 23.23 -2.68
CA GLU A 25 23.70 22.80 -1.33
C GLU A 25 22.52 22.83 -0.36
N GLN A 26 21.69 23.84 -0.44
CA GLN A 26 20.50 23.98 0.41
C GLN A 26 19.40 23.02 -0.01
N ALA A 27 19.15 22.83 -1.30
CA ALA A 27 18.18 21.87 -1.82
C ALA A 27 18.47 20.43 -1.39
N MET A 28 19.76 20.06 -1.31
CA MET A 28 20.20 18.72 -0.94
C MET A 28 20.59 18.59 0.54
N ALA A 29 20.42 19.62 1.33
CA ALA A 29 20.68 19.59 2.77
C ALA A 29 19.67 18.65 3.50
N HIS A 30 19.93 18.40 4.78
CA HIS A 30 19.00 17.65 5.62
C HIS A 30 17.63 18.34 5.63
N PRO A 31 16.50 17.63 5.42
CA PRO A 31 15.20 18.26 5.16
C PRO A 31 14.61 19.05 6.34
N ASP A 32 15.15 18.93 7.55
CA ASP A 32 14.66 19.67 8.73
C ASP A 32 14.67 21.21 8.54
N TRP A 33 15.44 21.72 7.59
CA TRP A 33 15.45 23.13 7.29
C TRP A 33 14.15 23.64 6.61
N LEU A 34 13.40 22.75 5.95
CA LEU A 34 12.09 23.08 5.37
C LEU A 34 11.06 23.40 6.47
N GLY A 35 11.29 22.90 7.66
CA GLY A 35 10.33 22.73 8.72
C GLY A 35 10.05 21.26 8.98
N ARG A 36 9.48 20.97 10.10
CA ARG A 36 9.18 19.58 10.50
C ARG A 36 7.68 19.41 10.51
N GLN A 37 7.15 18.95 9.38
CA GLN A 37 5.72 18.80 9.14
C GLN A 37 5.05 17.91 10.19
N PRO A 38 3.76 18.11 10.47
CA PRO A 38 2.97 17.24 11.33
C PRO A 38 2.82 15.87 10.65
N GLN A 39 2.97 14.81 11.44
CA GLN A 39 2.86 13.42 10.97
C GLN A 39 1.79 12.69 11.77
N GLN A 40 1.08 11.76 11.12
CA GLN A 40 0.09 10.88 11.75
C GLN A 40 -0.90 11.64 12.66
N PRO A 41 -1.60 12.65 12.15
CA PRO A 41 -2.55 13.39 12.97
C PRO A 41 -3.81 12.56 13.22
N TYR A 42 -4.39 12.71 14.42
CA TYR A 42 -5.64 12.06 14.82
C TYR A 42 -6.42 12.94 15.82
N TRP A 43 -7.72 12.70 15.89
CA TRP A 43 -8.60 13.41 16.80
C TRP A 43 -8.40 13.00 18.26
N SER A 44 -8.55 13.97 19.17
CA SER A 44 -8.85 13.64 20.55
C SER A 44 -10.31 13.15 20.66
N ASP A 45 -10.59 12.27 21.63
CA ASP A 45 -11.96 11.75 21.84
C ASP A 45 -12.94 12.84 22.28
N ASP A 46 -12.45 13.94 22.89
CA ASP A 46 -13.25 15.12 23.25
C ASP A 46 -13.54 16.05 22.07
N ARG A 47 -12.90 15.81 20.90
CA ARG A 47 -13.07 16.56 19.63
C ARG A 47 -12.66 18.04 19.70
N GLU A 48 -11.97 18.44 20.76
CA GLU A 48 -11.50 19.82 20.98
C GLU A 48 -10.03 20.02 20.58
N SER A 49 -9.33 18.91 20.27
CA SER A 49 -7.92 18.89 19.94
C SER A 49 -7.59 17.85 18.88
N VAL A 50 -6.43 18.04 18.27
CA VAL A 50 -5.80 17.10 17.34
C VAL A 50 -4.43 16.74 17.89
N TYR A 51 -4.12 15.45 17.96
CA TYR A 51 -2.79 14.96 18.22
C TYR A 51 -2.02 14.79 16.91
N TYR A 52 -0.70 15.04 16.95
CA TYR A 52 0.19 14.77 15.82
C TYR A 52 1.61 14.52 16.30
N ARG A 53 2.36 13.78 15.52
CA ARG A 53 3.79 13.59 15.76
C ARG A 53 4.59 14.63 15.00
N ARG A 54 5.72 15.05 15.58
CA ARG A 54 6.67 15.93 14.92
C ARG A 54 8.09 15.47 15.18
N LYS A 55 8.86 15.35 14.12
CA LYS A 55 10.26 14.92 14.18
C LYS A 55 11.10 15.89 15.04
N ARG A 56 12.04 15.33 15.82
CA ARG A 56 13.05 16.14 16.52
C ARG A 56 14.10 16.66 15.54
N THR A 57 14.78 17.72 15.92
CA THR A 57 15.85 18.29 15.08
C THR A 57 17.01 17.31 14.92
N SER A 58 17.38 17.04 13.68
CA SER A 58 18.55 16.24 13.29
C SER A 58 18.53 14.76 13.74
N VAL A 59 17.39 14.23 14.14
CA VAL A 59 17.20 12.81 14.48
C VAL A 59 15.85 12.31 13.98
N GLU A 60 15.71 10.98 13.80
CA GLU A 60 14.47 10.41 13.24
C GLU A 60 13.35 10.24 14.27
N GLN A 61 13.66 10.34 15.56
CA GLN A 61 12.66 10.24 16.62
C GLN A 61 11.66 11.40 16.55
N THR A 62 10.41 11.07 16.87
CA THR A 62 9.29 12.02 16.90
C THR A 62 8.83 12.26 18.33
N ASP A 63 8.37 13.49 18.59
CA ASP A 63 7.59 13.83 19.78
C ASP A 63 6.12 13.94 19.44
N LEU A 64 5.27 13.67 20.41
CA LEU A 64 3.83 13.83 20.31
C LEU A 64 3.44 15.24 20.73
N PHE A 65 2.54 15.87 19.98
CA PHE A 65 1.97 17.19 20.26
C PHE A 65 0.46 17.10 20.24
N ARG A 66 -0.18 17.99 21.00
CA ARG A 66 -1.60 18.23 20.94
C ARG A 66 -1.83 19.70 20.57
N VAL A 67 -2.73 19.94 19.61
CA VAL A 67 -3.13 21.29 19.20
C VAL A 67 -4.64 21.45 19.31
N SER A 68 -5.11 22.58 19.86
CA SER A 68 -6.53 22.90 19.89
C SER A 68 -7.07 23.14 18.47
N ILE A 69 -8.35 22.81 18.22
CA ILE A 69 -8.98 22.95 16.89
C ILE A 69 -9.01 24.39 16.34
N ASN A 70 -8.76 25.38 17.17
CA ASN A 70 -8.60 26.78 16.74
C ASN A 70 -7.14 27.20 16.54
N GLY A 71 -6.18 26.29 16.72
CA GLY A 71 -4.73 26.55 16.57
C GLY A 71 -4.10 27.44 17.65
N GLN A 72 -4.83 27.81 18.70
CA GLN A 72 -4.34 28.76 19.69
C GLN A 72 -3.41 28.17 20.74
N THR A 73 -3.56 26.89 21.03
CA THR A 73 -2.77 26.18 22.04
C THR A 73 -2.09 24.98 21.40
N ILE A 74 -0.77 24.92 21.54
CA ILE A 74 0.04 23.77 21.13
C ILE A 74 0.85 23.35 22.35
N GLU A 75 0.78 22.09 22.72
CA GLU A 75 1.57 21.51 23.81
C GLU A 75 2.27 20.23 23.37
N GLN A 76 3.48 20.01 23.89
CA GLN A 76 4.18 18.74 23.73
C GLN A 76 3.72 17.77 24.81
N ILE A 77 3.41 16.54 24.42
CA ILE A 77 3.05 15.45 25.34
C ILE A 77 4.31 14.66 25.64
N TYR A 78 4.57 14.46 26.92
CA TYR A 78 5.77 13.74 27.37
C TYR A 78 5.44 12.25 27.68
N PRO A 79 6.44 11.35 27.62
CA PRO A 79 6.21 9.91 27.84
C PRO A 79 5.55 9.56 29.17
N GLU A 80 5.75 10.35 30.23
CA GLU A 80 5.09 10.17 31.52
C GLU A 80 3.57 10.35 31.47
N ASP A 81 3.06 11.10 30.46
CA ASP A 81 1.64 11.36 30.28
C ASP A 81 0.98 10.42 29.26
N PHE A 82 1.75 9.55 28.58
CA PHE A 82 1.23 8.68 27.51
C PHE A 82 0.16 7.69 27.99
N SER A 83 0.11 7.39 29.27
CA SER A 83 -0.96 6.54 29.84
C SER A 83 -2.34 7.21 29.87
N GLU A 84 -2.41 8.53 29.73
CA GLU A 84 -3.63 9.33 29.90
C GLU A 84 -4.12 9.95 28.58
N ILE A 85 -3.41 9.75 27.45
CA ILE A 85 -3.78 10.33 26.18
C ILE A 85 -4.61 9.38 25.30
N ASP A 86 -5.37 10.00 24.41
CA ASP A 86 -6.10 9.31 23.36
C ASP A 86 -5.16 8.72 22.31
N ILE A 87 -5.58 7.63 21.69
CA ILE A 87 -4.88 7.00 20.57
C ILE A 87 -5.86 6.84 19.42
N ASP A 88 -5.35 6.95 18.22
CA ASP A 88 -6.09 6.68 17.00
C ASP A 88 -6.52 5.21 16.95
N SER A 89 -7.82 4.97 16.96
CA SER A 89 -8.42 3.65 16.85
C SER A 89 -9.89 3.77 16.49
N ASP A 90 -10.32 2.95 15.56
CA ASP A 90 -11.70 2.86 15.11
C ASP A 90 -12.49 1.77 15.87
N SER A 91 -11.84 1.04 16.80
CA SER A 91 -12.50 0.03 17.61
C SER A 91 -13.34 0.65 18.71
N ILE A 92 -14.57 0.96 18.36
CA ILE A 92 -15.62 1.43 19.29
C ILE A 92 -16.56 0.27 19.58
N SER A 93 -16.95 0.12 20.84
CA SER A 93 -17.93 -0.90 21.22
C SER A 93 -19.29 -0.64 20.53
N PRO A 94 -20.06 -1.68 20.14
CA PRO A 94 -21.37 -1.51 19.50
C PRO A 94 -22.35 -0.61 20.26
N ASN A 95 -22.23 -0.52 21.58
CA ASN A 95 -23.02 0.39 22.40
C ASN A 95 -22.49 1.83 22.46
N GLY A 96 -21.41 2.17 21.73
CA GLY A 96 -20.81 3.49 21.64
C GLY A 96 -20.15 4.02 22.91
N ARG A 97 -19.88 3.16 23.91
CA ARG A 97 -19.40 3.61 25.24
C ARG A 97 -17.91 3.43 25.45
N LEU A 98 -17.33 2.43 24.83
CA LEU A 98 -15.94 2.01 25.04
C LEU A 98 -15.16 2.13 23.73
N LYS A 99 -13.88 2.46 23.85
CA LYS A 99 -12.90 2.45 22.78
C LYS A 99 -11.76 1.51 23.17
N ALA A 100 -11.41 0.56 22.32
CA ALA A 100 -10.27 -0.32 22.52
C ALA A 100 -9.12 0.09 21.61
N TYR A 101 -7.89 -0.05 22.09
CA TYR A 101 -6.69 0.24 21.28
C TYR A 101 -5.48 -0.52 21.78
N ALA A 102 -4.50 -0.72 20.90
CA ALA A 102 -3.19 -1.24 21.26
C ALA A 102 -2.19 -0.08 21.36
N ARG A 103 -1.35 -0.10 22.40
CA ARG A 103 -0.23 0.83 22.59
C ARG A 103 0.99 0.10 23.10
N GLU A 104 2.12 0.26 22.39
CA GLU A 104 3.40 -0.38 22.73
C GLU A 104 3.26 -1.91 22.93
N GLY A 105 2.30 -2.54 22.23
CA GLY A 105 2.07 -3.97 22.31
C GLY A 105 1.15 -4.42 23.45
N ASP A 106 0.53 -3.51 24.19
CA ASP A 106 -0.47 -3.80 25.22
C ASP A 106 -1.85 -3.29 24.83
N ILE A 107 -2.91 -3.92 25.31
CA ILE A 107 -4.30 -3.59 25.04
C ILE A 107 -4.88 -2.70 26.15
N TYR A 108 -5.59 -1.68 25.71
CA TYR A 108 -6.26 -0.71 26.57
C TYR A 108 -7.73 -0.57 26.17
N VAL A 109 -8.56 -0.24 27.14
CA VAL A 109 -9.95 0.15 26.93
C VAL A 109 -10.20 1.48 27.66
N LYS A 110 -10.80 2.42 26.93
CA LYS A 110 -11.21 3.73 27.44
C LYS A 110 -12.74 3.81 27.50
N GLU A 111 -13.26 4.30 28.60
CA GLU A 111 -14.66 4.68 28.73
C GLU A 111 -14.81 6.12 28.19
N LEU A 112 -15.51 6.27 27.06
CA LEU A 112 -15.55 7.54 26.31
C LEU A 112 -16.23 8.69 27.06
N ARG A 113 -17.14 8.39 27.97
CA ARG A 113 -17.87 9.41 28.72
C ARG A 113 -17.10 9.94 29.93
N SER A 114 -16.42 9.07 30.66
CA SER A 114 -15.67 9.46 31.87
C SER A 114 -14.23 9.82 31.54
N GLY A 115 -13.69 9.29 30.44
CA GLY A 115 -12.28 9.38 30.06
C GLY A 115 -11.39 8.36 30.80
N ASP A 116 -11.98 7.47 31.62
CA ASP A 116 -11.22 6.47 32.37
C ASP A 116 -10.59 5.44 31.44
N ILE A 117 -9.27 5.24 31.56
CA ILE A 117 -8.48 4.28 30.77
C ILE A 117 -8.12 3.08 31.65
N THR A 118 -8.39 1.89 31.14
CA THR A 118 -8.01 0.62 31.77
C THR A 118 -7.04 -0.13 30.89
N GLN A 119 -5.84 -0.39 31.38
CA GLN A 119 -4.88 -1.29 30.73
C GLN A 119 -5.31 -2.74 30.98
N LEU A 120 -5.59 -3.50 29.92
CA LEU A 120 -6.02 -4.90 30.02
C LEU A 120 -4.86 -5.88 30.04
N THR A 121 -3.78 -5.59 29.30
CA THR A 121 -2.60 -6.45 29.27
C THR A 121 -1.34 -5.65 29.65
N ARG A 122 -0.32 -6.34 30.16
CA ARG A 122 1.00 -5.78 30.43
C ARG A 122 2.02 -6.90 30.34
N THR A 123 2.42 -7.23 29.13
CA THR A 123 3.25 -8.39 28.83
C THR A 123 4.45 -8.02 27.97
N ALA A 124 5.35 -8.97 27.75
CA ALA A 124 6.46 -8.79 26.81
C ALA A 124 6.08 -9.21 25.37
N ALA A 125 4.91 -9.85 25.21
CA ALA A 125 4.36 -10.18 23.90
C ALA A 125 3.74 -8.93 23.27
N LEU A 126 3.58 -8.96 21.96
CA LEU A 126 2.92 -7.88 21.22
C LEU A 126 1.48 -8.26 20.98
N GLU A 127 0.57 -7.59 21.67
CA GLU A 127 -0.86 -7.67 21.41
C GLU A 127 -1.29 -6.57 20.43
N SER A 128 -2.24 -6.91 19.55
CA SER A 128 -2.69 -5.99 18.49
C SER A 128 -4.15 -6.22 18.10
N SER A 129 -4.69 -5.30 17.32
CA SER A 129 -6.00 -5.40 16.66
C SER A 129 -7.15 -5.70 17.63
N PRO A 130 -7.31 -4.93 18.72
CA PRO A 130 -8.41 -5.14 19.64
C PRO A 130 -9.75 -4.80 18.99
N LEU A 131 -10.74 -5.68 19.13
CA LEU A 131 -12.11 -5.49 18.67
C LEU A 131 -13.09 -5.89 19.80
N PHE A 132 -14.26 -5.27 19.81
CA PHE A 132 -15.30 -5.64 20.75
C PHE A 132 -16.17 -6.78 20.23
N THR A 133 -16.69 -7.56 21.17
CA THR A 133 -17.80 -8.48 20.88
C THR A 133 -19.10 -7.70 20.63
N ALA A 134 -20.04 -8.31 19.91
CA ALA A 134 -21.35 -7.73 19.59
C ALA A 134 -22.11 -7.21 20.83
N ASN A 135 -21.92 -7.86 21.99
CA ASN A 135 -22.52 -7.45 23.26
C ASN A 135 -21.75 -6.34 23.99
N SER A 136 -20.60 -5.93 23.54
CA SER A 136 -19.74 -4.91 24.17
C SER A 136 -19.22 -5.30 25.57
N ASP A 137 -19.23 -6.56 25.94
CA ASP A 137 -18.84 -7.06 27.26
C ASP A 137 -17.42 -7.65 27.28
N LYS A 138 -16.87 -7.95 26.11
CA LYS A 138 -15.52 -8.48 25.96
C LYS A 138 -14.76 -7.76 24.85
N VAL A 139 -13.43 -7.89 24.91
CA VAL A 139 -12.51 -7.46 23.84
C VAL A 139 -11.71 -8.67 23.38
N PHE A 140 -11.65 -8.92 22.11
CA PHE A 140 -10.73 -9.89 21.53
C PHE A 140 -9.58 -9.21 20.79
N PHE A 141 -8.42 -9.81 20.82
CA PHE A 141 -7.19 -9.26 20.25
C PHE A 141 -6.23 -10.39 19.89
N SER A 142 -5.27 -10.08 19.05
CA SER A 142 -4.25 -11.04 18.63
C SER A 142 -3.00 -10.93 19.50
N ARG A 143 -2.45 -12.07 19.90
CA ARG A 143 -1.12 -12.23 20.49
C ARG A 143 -0.41 -13.34 19.71
N ASP A 144 0.61 -13.00 18.96
CA ASP A 144 1.19 -13.89 17.94
C ASP A 144 0.08 -14.40 16.98
N ASP A 145 -0.05 -15.70 16.79
CA ASP A 145 -1.09 -16.31 15.94
C ASP A 145 -2.35 -16.72 16.73
N ILE A 146 -2.47 -16.31 18.00
CA ILE A 146 -3.57 -16.69 18.89
C ILE A 146 -4.55 -15.53 19.03
N ILE A 147 -5.85 -15.79 18.89
CA ILE A 147 -6.91 -14.85 19.23
C ILE A 147 -7.32 -15.06 20.68
N LEU A 148 -7.11 -14.03 21.49
CA LEU A 148 -7.49 -13.99 22.90
C LEU A 148 -8.75 -13.16 23.08
N VAL A 149 -9.59 -13.60 24.01
CA VAL A 149 -10.83 -12.91 24.41
C VAL A 149 -10.72 -12.55 25.88
N ARG A 150 -10.88 -11.27 26.19
CA ARG A 150 -10.85 -10.73 27.54
C ARG A 150 -12.23 -10.25 27.96
N ASP A 151 -12.81 -10.88 28.97
CA ASP A 151 -14.06 -10.46 29.60
C ASP A 151 -13.82 -9.22 30.48
N LEU A 152 -14.52 -8.13 30.19
CA LEU A 152 -14.30 -6.84 30.86
C LEU A 152 -14.87 -6.81 32.28
N GLY A 153 -15.84 -7.67 32.59
CA GLY A 153 -16.47 -7.74 33.90
C GLY A 153 -15.68 -8.61 34.88
N SER A 154 -15.32 -9.82 34.49
CA SER A 154 -14.61 -10.76 35.34
C SER A 154 -13.08 -10.62 35.25
N GLY A 155 -12.58 -10.10 34.14
CA GLY A 155 -11.15 -10.05 33.82
C GLY A 155 -10.56 -11.39 33.37
N LEU A 156 -11.40 -12.40 33.10
CA LEU A 156 -10.95 -13.67 32.52
C LEU A 156 -10.40 -13.44 31.11
N GLU A 157 -9.25 -14.03 30.83
CA GLU A 157 -8.65 -14.13 29.50
C GLU A 157 -8.68 -15.60 29.08
N SER A 158 -9.19 -15.83 27.86
CA SER A 158 -9.29 -17.17 27.24
C SER A 158 -8.89 -17.08 25.76
N GLN A 159 -8.51 -18.21 25.16
CA GLN A 159 -8.39 -18.32 23.72
C GLN A 159 -9.78 -18.43 23.09
N ALA A 160 -9.94 -17.85 21.89
CA ALA A 160 -11.17 -18.01 21.09
C ALA A 160 -11.29 -19.44 20.54
N ALA A 161 -10.17 -20.05 20.20
CA ALA A 161 -10.06 -21.44 19.72
C ALA A 161 -8.66 -21.98 19.98
N ASP A 162 -8.50 -23.27 20.21
CA ASP A 162 -7.21 -23.98 20.23
C ASP A 162 -6.91 -24.48 18.82
N ILE A 163 -6.12 -23.71 18.05
CA ILE A 163 -5.72 -24.06 16.69
C ILE A 163 -4.32 -24.65 16.72
N ARG A 164 -4.16 -25.87 16.24
CA ARG A 164 -2.88 -26.57 16.22
C ARG A 164 -2.46 -26.89 14.80
N PHE A 165 -1.26 -26.42 14.43
CA PHE A 165 -0.62 -26.80 13.17
C PHE A 165 0.22 -28.07 13.40
N GLU A 166 -0.50 -29.12 13.76
CA GLU A 166 -0.03 -30.49 14.02
C GLU A 166 -1.01 -31.44 13.36
N ASP A 167 -0.55 -32.63 13.04
CA ASP A 167 -1.47 -33.69 12.61
C ASP A 167 -2.29 -34.16 13.82
N PRO A 168 -3.55 -34.57 13.62
CA PRO A 168 -4.33 -35.15 14.71
C PRO A 168 -3.58 -36.35 15.31
N PRO A 169 -3.79 -36.64 16.60
CA PRO A 169 -3.19 -37.83 17.20
C PRO A 169 -3.47 -39.05 16.32
N ALA A 170 -2.40 -39.72 15.90
CA ALA A 170 -2.54 -40.89 15.05
C ALA A 170 -3.43 -41.94 15.75
N GLU A 171 -4.49 -42.36 15.12
CA GLU A 171 -5.11 -43.64 15.51
C GLU A 171 -4.00 -44.68 15.50
N GLU A 172 -3.93 -45.53 16.54
CA GLU A 172 -2.89 -46.55 16.59
C GLU A 172 -2.94 -47.36 15.28
N GLU A 173 -1.83 -47.37 14.52
CA GLU A 173 -1.73 -48.15 13.31
C GLU A 173 -2.21 -49.59 13.61
N ASN A 174 -3.31 -49.98 13.04
CA ASN A 174 -3.81 -51.38 13.08
C ASN A 174 -2.80 -52.29 12.39
N SER A 175 -1.66 -52.50 13.05
CA SER A 175 -0.66 -53.45 12.57
C SER A 175 -1.11 -54.86 12.88
N TYR A 176 -0.79 -55.80 12.00
CA TYR A 176 -1.08 -57.25 12.25
C TYR A 176 -0.58 -57.69 13.64
N LEU A 177 0.51 -57.11 14.14
CA LEU A 177 1.05 -57.43 15.47
C LEU A 177 0.19 -56.82 16.58
N ASN A 178 -0.33 -55.60 16.41
CA ASN A 178 -1.25 -54.99 17.36
C ASN A 178 -2.54 -55.80 17.43
N ASP A 179 -3.22 -56.06 16.28
CA ASP A 179 -4.40 -56.89 16.20
C ASP A 179 -4.17 -58.29 16.78
N GLN A 180 -3.01 -58.86 16.54
CA GLN A 180 -2.65 -60.14 17.10
C GLN A 180 -2.54 -60.12 18.61
N GLN A 181 -1.93 -59.08 19.19
CA GLN A 181 -1.75 -58.90 20.64
C GLN A 181 -3.11 -58.66 21.32
N ILE A 182 -3.91 -57.72 20.80
CA ILE A 182 -5.30 -57.45 21.28
C ILE A 182 -6.16 -58.74 21.22
N ARG A 183 -6.11 -59.48 20.11
CA ARG A 183 -6.88 -60.70 19.96
C ARG A 183 -6.41 -61.88 20.81
N LEU A 184 -5.12 -61.99 21.12
CA LEU A 184 -4.54 -63.13 21.83
C LEU A 184 -4.43 -62.95 23.33
N PHE A 185 -4.42 -61.70 23.81
CA PHE A 185 -4.23 -61.40 25.20
C PHE A 185 -5.37 -60.55 25.75
N ASP A 186 -6.31 -61.16 26.45
CA ASP A 186 -7.47 -60.52 27.07
C ASP A 186 -7.05 -59.27 27.93
N ILE A 187 -5.87 -59.25 28.49
CA ILE A 187 -5.41 -58.12 29.30
C ILE A 187 -4.99 -56.96 28.45
N ILE A 188 -4.46 -57.15 27.24
CA ILE A 188 -4.12 -56.07 26.29
C ILE A 188 -5.41 -55.48 25.71
N GLN A 189 -6.35 -56.33 25.34
CA GLN A 189 -7.66 -55.92 24.89
C GLN A 189 -8.39 -55.05 25.95
N LEU A 190 -8.38 -55.50 27.20
CA LEU A 190 -8.96 -54.76 28.32
C LEU A 190 -8.25 -53.42 28.59
N GLN A 191 -6.95 -53.32 28.31
CA GLN A 191 -6.19 -52.08 28.47
C GLN A 191 -6.56 -51.12 27.35
N ALA A 192 -6.60 -51.54 26.08
CA ALA A 192 -7.02 -50.72 24.95
C ALA A 192 -8.47 -50.22 25.16
N GLU A 193 -9.42 -51.12 25.49
CA GLU A 193 -10.81 -50.72 25.79
C GLU A 193 -10.94 -49.69 26.93
N ARG A 194 -10.01 -49.72 27.89
CA ARG A 194 -10.01 -48.73 28.99
C ARG A 194 -9.41 -47.41 28.54
N GLU A 195 -8.34 -47.43 27.77
CA GLU A 195 -7.71 -46.24 27.22
C GLU A 195 -8.69 -45.49 26.32
N ASP A 196 -9.36 -46.20 25.43
CA ASP A 196 -10.43 -45.65 24.56
C ASP A 196 -11.56 -44.98 25.41
N LEU A 197 -12.06 -45.70 26.42
CA LEU A 197 -13.12 -45.17 27.32
C LEU A 197 -12.64 -43.98 28.18
N GLU A 198 -11.39 -43.96 28.59
CA GLU A 198 -10.80 -42.80 29.33
C GLU A 198 -10.67 -41.62 28.43
N GLU A 199 -10.23 -41.78 27.19
CA GLU A 199 -10.11 -40.72 26.20
C GLU A 199 -11.49 -40.15 25.81
N GLU A 200 -12.46 -41.03 25.51
CA GLU A 200 -13.84 -40.62 25.22
C GLU A 200 -14.42 -39.83 26.41
N TYR A 201 -14.21 -40.31 27.62
CA TYR A 201 -14.71 -39.64 28.84
C TYR A 201 -14.00 -38.29 29.08
N ASP A 202 -12.72 -38.19 28.83
CA ASP A 202 -11.97 -36.95 29.01
C ASP A 202 -12.35 -35.90 27.96
N ASN A 203 -12.58 -36.32 26.70
CA ASN A 203 -13.04 -35.46 25.63
C ASN A 203 -14.48 -35.00 25.88
N GLU A 204 -15.42 -35.89 26.27
CA GLU A 204 -16.79 -35.50 26.67
C GLU A 204 -16.79 -34.52 27.86
N ASN A 205 -15.93 -34.73 28.85
CA ASN A 205 -15.83 -33.82 29.99
C ASN A 205 -15.20 -32.46 29.59
N GLN A 206 -14.27 -32.43 28.66
CA GLN A 206 -13.68 -31.19 28.18
C GLN A 206 -14.72 -30.37 27.42
N ASP A 207 -15.51 -30.98 26.57
CA ASP A 207 -16.59 -30.36 25.80
C ASP A 207 -17.72 -29.82 26.68
N LEU A 208 -18.05 -30.53 27.78
CA LEU A 208 -19.10 -30.15 28.70
C LEU A 208 -18.67 -29.16 29.78
N ASP A 209 -17.38 -29.02 30.05
CA ASP A 209 -16.84 -28.15 31.09
C ASP A 209 -16.48 -26.77 30.56
N SER A 210 -17.40 -25.84 30.61
CA SER A 210 -17.22 -24.44 30.14
C SER A 210 -16.10 -23.67 30.87
N SER A 211 -15.43 -24.24 31.86
CA SER A 211 -14.26 -23.65 32.51
C SER A 211 -12.90 -24.06 31.83
N ARG A 212 -12.97 -24.98 30.91
CA ARG A 212 -11.83 -25.45 30.11
C ARG A 212 -11.86 -24.82 28.73
N ILE A 213 -10.74 -24.82 28.04
CA ILE A 213 -10.69 -24.51 26.62
C ILE A 213 -11.36 -25.65 25.82
N ASP A 214 -12.03 -25.30 24.74
CA ASP A 214 -12.65 -26.28 23.83
C ASP A 214 -11.58 -27.22 23.23
N LEU A 215 -12.04 -28.32 22.64
CA LEU A 215 -11.17 -29.27 21.95
C LEU A 215 -10.35 -28.58 20.85
N PRO A 216 -9.11 -29.04 20.56
CA PRO A 216 -8.28 -28.42 19.55
C PRO A 216 -8.74 -28.69 18.11
N TYR A 217 -8.55 -27.72 17.24
CA TYR A 217 -8.66 -27.89 15.79
C TYR A 217 -7.27 -28.22 15.23
N TYR A 218 -7.11 -29.39 14.64
CA TYR A 218 -5.86 -29.84 14.01
C TYR A 218 -5.85 -29.45 12.54
N LEU A 219 -4.89 -28.64 12.13
CA LEU A 219 -4.79 -28.10 10.77
C LEU A 219 -3.59 -28.69 9.98
N GLY A 220 -2.98 -29.76 10.49
CA GLY A 220 -1.85 -30.44 9.86
C GLY A 220 -0.51 -29.74 10.04
N GLU A 221 0.58 -30.52 10.24
CA GLU A 221 1.93 -30.00 10.53
C GLU A 221 2.53 -29.14 9.41
N ASN A 222 2.07 -29.36 8.18
CA ASN A 222 2.57 -28.70 6.99
C ASN A 222 1.89 -27.35 6.70
N ASN A 223 0.88 -26.95 7.46
CA ASN A 223 0.16 -25.70 7.25
C ASN A 223 0.63 -24.60 8.18
N GLU A 224 0.38 -23.36 7.76
CA GLU A 224 0.61 -22.14 8.55
C GLU A 224 -0.58 -21.19 8.41
N LEU A 225 -0.88 -20.46 9.47
CA LEU A 225 -1.91 -19.41 9.46
C LEU A 225 -1.43 -18.20 8.64
N ILE A 226 -2.30 -17.71 7.76
CA ILE A 226 -2.06 -16.49 6.97
C ILE A 226 -2.91 -15.33 7.47
N ALA A 227 -4.17 -15.60 7.77
CA ALA A 227 -5.11 -14.62 8.29
C ALA A 227 -6.19 -15.31 9.10
N SER A 228 -6.77 -14.58 10.06
CA SER A 228 -7.91 -15.06 10.84
C SER A 228 -8.84 -13.90 11.17
N ALA A 229 -10.13 -14.17 11.26
CA ALA A 229 -11.16 -13.21 11.65
C ALA A 229 -12.21 -13.91 12.54
N LEU A 230 -12.25 -13.53 13.83
CA LEU A 230 -13.26 -14.00 14.77
C LEU A 230 -14.54 -13.19 14.60
N SER A 231 -15.67 -13.86 14.55
CA SER A 231 -16.98 -13.18 14.52
C SER A 231 -17.26 -12.45 15.83
N PRO A 232 -17.88 -11.26 15.79
CA PRO A 232 -18.21 -10.49 17.00
C PRO A 232 -19.12 -11.22 17.99
N ASN A 233 -19.93 -12.19 17.53
CA ASN A 233 -20.74 -13.05 18.37
C ASN A 233 -19.98 -14.24 18.98
N GLN A 234 -18.71 -14.45 18.58
CA GLN A 234 -17.80 -15.53 19.01
C GLN A 234 -18.28 -16.94 18.62
N ASP A 235 -19.16 -17.06 17.63
CA ASP A 235 -19.68 -18.35 17.17
C ASP A 235 -18.82 -18.96 16.07
N TRP A 236 -18.08 -18.09 15.34
CA TRP A 236 -17.40 -18.44 14.11
C TRP A 236 -15.98 -17.88 14.04
N LEU A 237 -15.08 -18.61 13.41
CA LEU A 237 -13.74 -18.16 13.10
C LEU A 237 -13.41 -18.48 11.64
N LEU A 238 -13.22 -17.48 10.82
CA LEU A 238 -12.75 -17.62 9.45
C LEU A 238 -11.22 -17.59 9.44
N ILE A 239 -10.58 -18.57 8.84
CA ILE A 239 -9.11 -18.66 8.75
C ILE A 239 -8.67 -18.92 7.31
N ALA A 240 -7.58 -18.28 6.92
CA ALA A 240 -6.84 -18.57 5.71
C ALA A 240 -5.53 -19.27 6.07
N THR A 241 -5.26 -20.40 5.45
CA THR A 241 -4.03 -21.18 5.66
C THR A 241 -3.24 -21.33 4.37
N ARG A 242 -2.00 -21.77 4.50
CA ARG A 242 -1.13 -22.07 3.37
C ARG A 242 -0.23 -23.26 3.72
N ASN A 243 0.01 -24.14 2.75
CA ASN A 243 0.94 -25.25 2.93
C ASN A 243 2.40 -24.77 2.85
N LYS A 244 3.17 -25.02 3.92
CA LYS A 244 4.59 -24.64 4.03
C LYS A 244 5.49 -25.40 3.06
N THR A 245 5.15 -26.66 2.75
CA THR A 245 5.98 -27.54 1.91
C THR A 245 5.85 -27.23 0.43
N GLU A 246 4.76 -26.65 0.02
CA GLU A 246 4.53 -26.20 -1.36
C GLU A 246 5.21 -24.83 -1.63
N ARG A 247 5.63 -24.15 -0.58
CA ARG A 247 6.31 -22.87 -0.71
C ARG A 247 7.77 -23.05 -1.12
N ASN A 248 8.11 -22.63 -2.32
CA ASN A 248 9.49 -22.48 -2.74
C ASN A 248 9.87 -20.99 -2.67
N PRO A 249 10.72 -20.54 -1.73
CA PRO A 249 11.10 -19.13 -1.61
C PRO A 249 11.95 -18.65 -2.81
N GLY A 250 12.28 -19.53 -3.73
CA GLY A 250 13.18 -19.26 -4.84
C GLY A 250 14.63 -19.09 -4.38
N ARG A 251 15.49 -18.79 -5.33
CA ARG A 251 16.87 -18.47 -5.01
C ARG A 251 16.99 -17.04 -4.50
N VAL A 252 17.26 -16.88 -3.21
CA VAL A 252 17.57 -15.58 -2.59
C VAL A 252 18.91 -15.04 -3.08
N GLY A 253 19.01 -13.72 -3.18
CA GLY A 253 20.24 -13.02 -3.54
C GLY A 253 21.11 -12.72 -2.32
N SER A 254 22.36 -12.32 -2.57
CA SER A 254 23.27 -11.82 -1.54
C SER A 254 23.79 -10.44 -1.94
N MET A 255 23.63 -9.46 -1.03
CA MET A 255 24.08 -8.09 -1.21
C MET A 255 25.28 -7.83 -0.31
N PRO A 256 26.48 -7.55 -0.87
CA PRO A 256 27.66 -7.24 -0.09
C PRO A 256 27.60 -5.82 0.50
N VAL A 257 27.90 -5.66 1.78
CA VAL A 257 28.05 -4.39 2.49
C VAL A 257 29.54 -4.12 2.67
N PHE A 258 30.07 -3.16 1.93
CA PHE A 258 31.51 -2.90 1.88
C PHE A 258 31.99 -1.93 2.96
N VAL A 259 31.15 -1.02 3.41
CA VAL A 259 31.48 -0.03 4.46
C VAL A 259 30.74 -0.42 5.73
N THR A 260 31.45 -1.01 6.68
CA THR A 260 30.93 -1.57 7.92
C THR A 260 31.72 -1.10 9.12
N ALA A 261 31.14 -1.16 10.31
CA ALA A 261 31.84 -0.86 11.56
C ALA A 261 32.94 -1.89 11.88
N SER A 262 32.80 -3.13 11.41
CA SER A 262 33.79 -4.21 11.60
C SER A 262 35.02 -4.06 10.73
N GLY A 263 34.94 -3.26 9.63
CA GLY A 263 35.98 -3.14 8.62
C GLY A 263 36.08 -4.34 7.68
N TYR A 264 35.21 -5.34 7.82
CA TYR A 264 35.12 -6.48 6.91
C TYR A 264 33.87 -6.38 6.06
N VAL A 265 33.91 -6.98 4.85
CA VAL A 265 32.72 -7.11 4.02
C VAL A 265 31.72 -8.03 4.71
N GLU A 266 30.49 -7.53 4.87
CA GLU A 266 29.36 -8.29 5.38
C GLU A 266 28.40 -8.58 4.22
N ASN A 267 27.53 -9.59 4.35
CA ASN A 267 26.55 -9.92 3.34
C ASN A 267 25.18 -9.90 3.97
N ARG A 268 24.22 -9.31 3.26
CA ARG A 268 22.79 -9.37 3.57
C ARG A 268 22.08 -10.27 2.57
N GLU A 269 21.19 -11.09 3.06
CA GLU A 269 20.25 -11.80 2.20
C GLU A 269 19.24 -10.81 1.65
N VAL A 270 18.91 -10.94 0.35
CA VAL A 270 17.92 -10.12 -0.34
C VAL A 270 16.94 -11.00 -1.10
N ARG A 271 15.76 -10.46 -1.42
CA ARG A 271 14.66 -11.17 -2.04
C ARG A 271 15.05 -11.96 -3.30
N SER A 272 14.25 -12.96 -3.61
CA SER A 272 14.26 -13.67 -4.90
C SER A 272 13.79 -12.76 -6.05
N ARG A 273 13.99 -13.22 -7.27
CA ARG A 273 13.60 -12.52 -8.50
C ARG A 273 12.22 -12.96 -8.99
N VAL A 274 11.67 -12.22 -9.95
CA VAL A 274 10.39 -12.56 -10.56
C VAL A 274 10.40 -13.97 -11.14
N GLY A 275 9.33 -14.72 -10.92
CA GLY A 275 9.15 -16.07 -11.45
C GLY A 275 10.02 -17.15 -10.82
N THR A 276 10.89 -16.84 -9.84
CA THR A 276 11.79 -17.83 -9.23
C THR A 276 11.29 -18.40 -7.91
N ALA A 277 10.27 -17.80 -7.31
CA ALA A 277 9.62 -18.28 -6.10
C ALA A 277 8.24 -18.83 -6.45
N ASP A 278 7.89 -19.96 -5.86
CA ASP A 278 6.54 -20.48 -5.87
C ASP A 278 5.88 -20.13 -4.54
N PHE A 279 4.67 -19.60 -4.64
CA PHE A 279 3.86 -19.32 -3.48
C PHE A 279 2.72 -20.35 -3.47
N ALA A 280 2.62 -21.12 -2.42
CA ALA A 280 1.52 -22.08 -2.29
C ALA A 280 0.17 -21.35 -2.31
N ALA A 281 -0.85 -21.99 -2.87
CA ALA A 281 -2.22 -21.53 -2.77
C ALA A 281 -2.64 -21.39 -1.30
N GLN A 282 -3.54 -20.46 -1.05
CA GLN A 282 -4.19 -20.37 0.25
C GLN A 282 -5.51 -21.12 0.22
N HIS A 283 -5.89 -21.68 1.36
CA HIS A 283 -7.17 -22.32 1.60
C HIS A 283 -7.93 -21.55 2.66
N LEU A 284 -9.23 -21.50 2.53
CA LEU A 284 -10.10 -20.74 3.43
C LEU A 284 -11.03 -21.71 4.16
N TYR A 285 -11.01 -21.67 5.49
CA TYR A 285 -11.82 -22.52 6.35
C TYR A 285 -12.69 -21.70 7.29
N LEU A 286 -13.91 -22.15 7.50
CA LEU A 286 -14.84 -21.64 8.50
C LEU A 286 -14.94 -22.65 9.65
N LEU A 287 -14.59 -22.21 10.86
CA LEU A 287 -14.72 -22.98 12.09
C LEU A 287 -15.99 -22.57 12.81
N ASN A 288 -16.86 -23.52 13.11
CA ASN A 288 -17.97 -23.35 14.03
C ASN A 288 -17.49 -23.64 15.45
N LEU A 289 -17.36 -22.59 16.27
CA LEU A 289 -16.80 -22.72 17.61
C LEU A 289 -17.80 -23.34 18.61
N LYS A 290 -19.10 -23.29 18.34
CA LYS A 290 -20.13 -23.91 19.18
C LYS A 290 -20.29 -25.42 18.94
N GLU A 291 -20.15 -25.84 17.69
CA GLU A 291 -20.38 -27.23 17.31
C GLU A 291 -19.07 -28.00 17.11
N HIS A 292 -17.94 -27.33 17.29
CA HIS A 292 -16.60 -27.85 17.07
C HIS A 292 -16.46 -28.50 15.69
N ARG A 293 -16.81 -27.75 14.63
CA ARG A 293 -16.76 -28.21 13.25
C ARG A 293 -15.92 -27.30 12.38
N ILE A 294 -15.32 -27.85 11.35
CA ILE A 294 -14.56 -27.13 10.33
C ILE A 294 -15.20 -27.39 8.96
N ALA A 295 -15.24 -26.36 8.12
CA ALA A 295 -15.65 -26.47 6.72
C ALA A 295 -14.69 -25.71 5.83
N GLU A 296 -14.30 -26.32 4.71
CA GLU A 296 -13.56 -25.63 3.65
C GLU A 296 -14.54 -24.83 2.77
N ILE A 297 -14.16 -23.61 2.40
CA ILE A 297 -14.92 -22.80 1.45
C ILE A 297 -14.47 -23.19 0.04
N ASP A 298 -15.32 -23.92 -0.67
CA ASP A 298 -15.06 -24.37 -2.04
C ASP A 298 -15.32 -23.25 -3.05
N LEU A 299 -14.25 -22.76 -3.66
CA LEU A 299 -14.26 -21.71 -4.67
C LEU A 299 -14.07 -22.25 -6.10
N SER A 300 -14.17 -23.55 -6.30
CA SER A 300 -13.90 -24.22 -7.59
C SER A 300 -14.86 -23.83 -8.72
N GLU A 301 -16.02 -23.26 -8.38
CA GLU A 301 -17.03 -22.83 -9.35
C GLU A 301 -17.04 -21.30 -9.58
N LEU A 302 -16.07 -20.55 -9.03
CA LEU A 302 -15.92 -19.13 -9.34
C LEU A 302 -15.71 -18.93 -10.84
N PRO A 303 -16.29 -17.88 -11.44
CA PRO A 303 -16.04 -17.53 -12.83
C PRO A 303 -14.54 -17.38 -13.09
N THR A 304 -14.01 -17.96 -14.16
CA THR A 304 -12.61 -17.88 -14.59
C THR A 304 -11.57 -18.45 -13.62
N VAL A 305 -11.97 -19.06 -12.50
CA VAL A 305 -11.01 -19.63 -11.53
C VAL A 305 -10.25 -20.82 -12.09
N LYS A 306 -10.84 -21.55 -13.03
CA LYS A 306 -10.21 -22.66 -13.77
C LYS A 306 -9.60 -22.14 -15.07
N GLY A 307 -8.51 -22.75 -15.50
CA GLY A 307 -7.77 -22.33 -16.67
C GLY A 307 -6.75 -21.22 -16.37
N ASN A 308 -6.19 -20.61 -17.41
CA ASN A 308 -5.24 -19.53 -17.25
C ASN A 308 -5.43 -18.47 -18.34
N PRO A 309 -5.78 -17.20 -17.99
CA PRO A 309 -5.97 -16.10 -18.94
C PRO A 309 -4.75 -15.85 -19.82
N LEU A 310 -3.53 -16.14 -19.34
CA LEU A 310 -2.30 -16.03 -20.14
C LEU A 310 -2.27 -16.99 -21.32
N ARG A 311 -2.90 -18.15 -21.20
CA ARG A 311 -3.02 -19.11 -22.30
C ARG A 311 -3.78 -18.52 -23.47
N ASP A 312 -4.86 -17.81 -23.21
CA ASP A 312 -5.65 -17.15 -24.26
C ASP A 312 -4.87 -16.00 -24.92
N GLN A 313 -3.99 -15.34 -24.18
CA GLN A 313 -3.14 -14.25 -24.68
C GLN A 313 -1.93 -14.76 -25.48
N LEU A 314 -1.24 -15.80 -24.99
CA LEU A 314 -0.01 -16.32 -25.57
C LEU A 314 -0.27 -17.40 -26.65
N GLY A 315 -1.46 -17.99 -26.67
CA GLY A 315 -1.86 -18.98 -27.66
C GLY A 315 -0.89 -20.18 -27.73
N ASP A 316 -0.34 -20.44 -28.93
CA ASP A 316 0.57 -21.57 -29.16
C ASP A 316 1.93 -21.41 -28.43
N ASP A 317 2.28 -20.22 -27.96
CA ASP A 317 3.50 -19.97 -27.19
C ASP A 317 3.35 -20.35 -25.71
N TYR A 318 2.14 -20.65 -25.24
CA TYR A 318 1.90 -21.10 -23.89
C TYR A 318 2.27 -22.58 -23.71
N PRO A 319 2.94 -22.98 -22.60
CA PRO A 319 3.34 -24.38 -22.38
C PRO A 319 2.14 -25.34 -22.37
N GLU A 320 2.18 -26.41 -23.13
CA GLU A 320 1.10 -27.41 -23.26
C GLU A 320 0.87 -28.26 -21.99
N SER A 321 1.74 -28.16 -20.98
CA SER A 321 1.78 -29.08 -19.83
C SER A 321 0.82 -28.74 -18.68
N GLU A 322 0.11 -27.62 -18.73
CA GLU A 322 -0.82 -27.23 -17.64
C GLU A 322 -2.23 -27.77 -17.87
N ASP A 323 -2.78 -28.35 -16.81
CA ASP A 323 -4.17 -28.79 -16.77
C ASP A 323 -5.13 -27.59 -16.82
N VAL A 324 -5.91 -27.49 -17.87
CA VAL A 324 -6.91 -26.43 -18.06
C VAL A 324 -8.02 -26.44 -17.03
N ASN A 325 -8.19 -27.54 -16.30
CA ASN A 325 -9.17 -27.66 -15.22
C ASN A 325 -8.58 -27.38 -13.84
N LYS A 326 -7.26 -27.16 -13.75
CA LYS A 326 -6.63 -26.82 -12.48
C LYS A 326 -7.18 -25.48 -11.97
N ILE A 327 -7.56 -25.45 -10.70
CA ILE A 327 -7.93 -24.22 -10.02
C ILE A 327 -6.66 -23.33 -9.91
N ARG A 328 -6.79 -22.07 -10.26
CA ARG A 328 -5.72 -21.08 -10.14
C ARG A 328 -5.41 -20.84 -8.68
N GLU A 329 -4.15 -20.56 -8.38
CA GLU A 329 -3.74 -20.21 -7.02
C GLU A 329 -4.41 -18.91 -6.58
N LEU A 330 -5.08 -18.95 -5.44
CA LEU A 330 -5.79 -17.83 -4.83
C LEU A 330 -5.07 -17.38 -3.57
N PHE A 331 -5.22 -16.10 -3.24
CA PHE A 331 -4.94 -15.56 -1.93
C PHE A 331 -6.10 -14.69 -1.45
N PHE A 332 -6.26 -14.60 -0.13
CA PHE A 332 -7.41 -13.95 0.50
C PHE A 332 -6.99 -12.68 1.21
N VAL A 333 -7.84 -11.68 1.10
CA VAL A 333 -7.67 -10.38 1.78
C VAL A 333 -9.01 -9.88 2.30
N ASN A 334 -8.94 -8.95 3.26
CA ASN A 334 -10.09 -8.23 3.78
C ASN A 334 -11.21 -9.14 4.31
N LEU A 335 -10.85 -10.01 5.26
CA LEU A 335 -11.80 -10.88 5.97
C LEU A 335 -12.53 -10.03 7.02
N GLN A 336 -13.80 -9.70 6.80
CA GLN A 336 -14.56 -8.78 7.65
C GLN A 336 -15.92 -9.36 8.00
N TRP A 337 -16.21 -9.45 9.30
CA TRP A 337 -17.53 -9.80 9.81
C TRP A 337 -18.44 -8.57 9.87
N SER A 338 -19.75 -8.81 9.69
CA SER A 338 -20.80 -7.86 10.10
C SER A 338 -20.79 -7.66 11.62
N ASP A 339 -21.30 -6.52 12.10
CA ASP A 339 -21.25 -6.18 13.54
C ASP A 339 -21.99 -7.19 14.44
N ASP A 340 -23.02 -7.84 13.92
CA ASP A 340 -23.76 -8.90 14.62
C ASP A 340 -23.11 -10.29 14.51
N GLY A 341 -22.12 -10.44 13.63
CA GLY A 341 -21.40 -11.70 13.40
C GLY A 341 -22.18 -12.74 12.61
N SER A 342 -23.26 -12.36 11.93
CA SER A 342 -24.09 -13.29 11.11
C SER A 342 -23.53 -13.49 9.71
N LYS A 343 -22.74 -12.53 9.19
CA LYS A 343 -22.16 -12.56 7.85
C LYS A 343 -20.69 -12.22 7.85
N VAL A 344 -19.96 -12.79 6.92
CA VAL A 344 -18.57 -12.42 6.65
C VAL A 344 -18.38 -12.12 5.18
N ALA A 345 -17.66 -11.04 4.89
CA ALA A 345 -17.19 -10.71 3.56
C ALA A 345 -15.69 -10.98 3.46
N PHE A 346 -15.25 -11.40 2.29
CA PHE A 346 -13.84 -11.59 1.98
C PHE A 346 -13.59 -11.43 0.47
N GLN A 347 -12.33 -11.24 0.11
CA GLN A 347 -11.95 -11.14 -1.28
C GLN A 347 -10.95 -12.22 -1.64
N ALA A 348 -11.21 -12.92 -2.74
CA ALA A 348 -10.29 -13.85 -3.36
C ALA A 348 -9.61 -13.16 -4.54
N ILE A 349 -8.30 -13.31 -4.66
CA ILE A 349 -7.50 -12.69 -5.71
C ILE A 349 -6.69 -13.80 -6.39
N SER A 350 -6.71 -13.83 -7.72
CA SER A 350 -5.84 -14.72 -8.47
C SER A 350 -4.38 -14.27 -8.39
N ARG A 351 -3.47 -15.20 -8.28
CA ARG A 351 -2.05 -14.92 -8.13
C ARG A 351 -1.44 -14.15 -9.30
N ASP A 352 -1.96 -14.32 -10.50
CA ASP A 352 -1.57 -13.56 -11.69
C ASP A 352 -2.14 -12.13 -11.71
N ASN A 353 -2.89 -11.73 -10.67
CA ASN A 353 -3.53 -10.42 -10.46
C ASN A 353 -4.55 -10.03 -11.54
N LYS A 354 -5.13 -10.99 -12.25
CA LYS A 354 -6.09 -10.72 -13.33
C LYS A 354 -7.53 -10.80 -12.90
N ASP A 355 -7.81 -11.51 -11.81
CA ASP A 355 -9.16 -11.69 -11.30
C ASP A 355 -9.24 -11.40 -9.81
N ARG A 356 -10.34 -10.75 -9.42
CA ARG A 356 -10.74 -10.47 -8.05
C ARG A 356 -12.20 -10.82 -7.88
N TRP A 357 -12.51 -11.60 -6.86
CA TRP A 357 -13.86 -11.94 -6.47
C TRP A 357 -14.15 -11.36 -5.10
N VAL A 358 -15.27 -10.65 -4.97
CA VAL A 358 -15.81 -10.18 -3.69
C VAL A 358 -16.94 -11.13 -3.31
N LEU A 359 -16.82 -11.76 -2.16
CA LEU A 359 -17.75 -12.78 -1.70
C LEU A 359 -18.32 -12.42 -0.33
N THR A 360 -19.55 -12.85 -0.10
CA THR A 360 -20.21 -12.79 1.21
C THR A 360 -20.69 -14.18 1.60
N LEU A 361 -20.52 -14.52 2.86
CA LEU A 361 -20.97 -15.77 3.44
C LEU A 361 -21.93 -15.48 4.61
N ASN A 362 -23.16 -15.97 4.50
CA ASN A 362 -24.15 -15.93 5.57
C ASN A 362 -24.06 -17.23 6.40
N THR A 363 -23.87 -17.09 7.71
CA THR A 363 -23.74 -18.22 8.62
C THR A 363 -25.06 -18.62 9.28
N GLU A 364 -26.15 -17.84 9.11
CA GLU A 364 -27.44 -18.16 9.66
C GLU A 364 -28.04 -19.41 8.99
N GLY A 365 -28.34 -20.42 9.81
CA GLY A 365 -28.91 -21.66 9.31
C GLY A 365 -27.98 -22.54 8.49
N LEU A 366 -26.67 -22.25 8.50
CA LEU A 366 -25.67 -23.05 7.83
C LEU A 366 -25.63 -24.45 8.43
N ILE A 367 -25.96 -25.45 7.62
CA ILE A 367 -25.92 -26.88 7.99
C ILE A 367 -24.79 -27.50 7.21
N TYR A 368 -23.85 -28.10 7.93
CA TYR A 368 -22.78 -28.88 7.31
C TYR A 368 -23.36 -30.16 6.72
N SER A 369 -23.09 -30.47 5.45
CA SER A 369 -23.34 -31.77 4.89
C SER A 369 -22.43 -32.78 5.60
N GLU A 370 -23.01 -33.79 6.25
CA GLU A 370 -22.19 -34.90 6.73
C GLU A 370 -21.47 -35.50 5.53
N GLN A 371 -20.16 -35.59 5.59
CA GLN A 371 -19.42 -36.41 4.64
C GLN A 371 -19.82 -37.88 4.90
N GLU A 372 -20.21 -38.60 3.85
CA GLU A 372 -20.34 -40.04 3.94
C GLU A 372 -18.96 -40.57 4.36
N GLU A 373 -18.92 -41.25 5.53
CA GLU A 373 -17.74 -41.96 6.00
C GLU A 373 -17.21 -42.83 4.83
N SER A 374 -15.99 -42.54 4.39
CA SER A 374 -15.36 -43.38 3.36
C SER A 374 -15.19 -44.80 3.94
N GLU A 375 -15.89 -45.80 3.36
CA GLU A 375 -15.82 -47.20 3.79
C GLU A 375 -14.40 -47.83 3.64
N ASP A 376 -13.44 -47.10 3.08
CA ASP A 376 -12.03 -47.51 2.97
C ASP A 376 -11.21 -46.70 3.97
N GLY A 377 -10.79 -47.35 5.05
CA GLY A 377 -9.89 -46.81 6.07
C GLY A 377 -8.55 -46.35 5.51
N GLN A 378 -8.54 -45.28 4.71
CA GLN A 378 -7.34 -44.58 4.27
C GLN A 378 -7.00 -43.47 5.27
N ASN A 379 -5.76 -43.41 5.67
CA ASN A 379 -5.20 -42.35 6.50
C ASN A 379 -5.67 -40.97 6.02
N LEU A 380 -6.52 -40.33 6.81
CA LEU A 380 -6.91 -38.91 6.62
C LEU A 380 -5.69 -38.06 6.91
N ALA A 381 -4.89 -37.79 5.89
CA ALA A 381 -3.61 -37.03 6.02
C ALA A 381 -3.75 -35.54 5.77
N GLU A 382 -4.91 -35.08 5.32
CA GLU A 382 -5.14 -33.69 4.96
C GLU A 382 -6.42 -33.13 5.59
N ILE A 383 -6.44 -31.84 5.91
CA ILE A 383 -7.60 -31.14 6.47
C ILE A 383 -8.82 -31.25 5.55
N SER A 384 -8.60 -31.28 4.23
CA SER A 384 -9.62 -31.47 3.19
C SER A 384 -10.45 -32.77 3.35
N ASP A 385 -9.87 -33.74 4.02
CA ASP A 385 -10.55 -35.04 4.28
C ASP A 385 -11.43 -34.98 5.54
N LEU A 386 -11.25 -33.99 6.39
CA LEU A 386 -11.99 -33.79 7.65
C LEU A 386 -13.05 -32.68 7.57
N ALA A 387 -12.90 -31.75 6.62
CA ALA A 387 -13.76 -30.58 6.51
C ALA A 387 -14.99 -30.84 5.63
N ALA A 388 -16.16 -30.41 6.11
CA ALA A 388 -17.32 -30.22 5.23
C ALA A 388 -17.01 -29.16 4.18
N SER A 389 -17.76 -29.14 3.05
CA SER A 389 -17.54 -28.13 1.99
C SER A 389 -18.71 -27.14 1.93
N ILE A 390 -18.40 -25.85 1.84
CA ILE A 390 -19.36 -24.79 1.57
C ILE A 390 -19.12 -24.28 0.15
N ALA A 391 -20.02 -24.65 -0.77
CA ALA A 391 -19.89 -24.33 -2.18
C ALA A 391 -20.57 -23.01 -2.57
N LEU A 392 -20.05 -22.38 -3.64
CA LEU A 392 -20.70 -21.26 -4.32
C LEU A 392 -22.10 -21.70 -4.81
N ASP A 393 -23.03 -20.74 -4.91
CA ASP A 393 -24.46 -20.97 -5.25
C ASP A 393 -25.26 -21.73 -4.17
N SER A 394 -24.67 -21.97 -3.01
CA SER A 394 -25.46 -22.27 -1.82
C SER A 394 -26.29 -21.03 -1.42
N ASP A 395 -27.35 -21.21 -0.65
CA ASP A 395 -28.09 -20.08 -0.07
C ASP A 395 -27.21 -19.23 0.87
N HIS A 396 -25.98 -19.69 1.15
CA HIS A 396 -25.06 -19.09 2.12
C HIS A 396 -23.88 -18.36 1.48
N LEU A 397 -23.17 -18.95 0.50
CA LEU A 397 -22.00 -18.34 -0.14
C LEU A 397 -22.39 -17.66 -1.45
N GLN A 398 -22.24 -16.35 -1.53
CA GLN A 398 -22.65 -15.54 -2.66
C GLN A 398 -21.50 -14.75 -3.26
N LEU A 399 -21.49 -14.61 -4.59
CA LEU A 399 -20.55 -13.79 -5.33
C LEU A 399 -21.14 -12.40 -5.54
N ALA A 400 -20.67 -11.42 -4.78
CA ALA A 400 -21.08 -10.03 -4.90
C ALA A 400 -20.52 -9.36 -6.16
N LEU A 401 -19.26 -9.64 -6.51
CA LEU A 401 -18.62 -9.09 -7.70
C LEU A 401 -17.48 -9.99 -8.20
N HIS A 402 -17.37 -10.10 -9.52
CA HIS A 402 -16.18 -10.59 -10.20
C HIS A 402 -15.59 -9.48 -11.07
N ASN A 403 -14.37 -9.06 -10.75
CA ASN A 403 -13.57 -8.20 -11.62
C ASN A 403 -12.56 -9.05 -12.40
N HIS A 404 -12.52 -8.86 -13.69
CA HIS A 404 -11.48 -9.39 -14.56
C HIS A 404 -10.80 -8.28 -15.33
N ASP A 405 -9.47 -8.28 -15.36
CA ASP A 405 -8.67 -7.38 -16.18
C ASP A 405 -7.60 -8.16 -16.96
N ALA A 406 -7.55 -7.98 -18.27
CA ALA A 406 -6.56 -8.64 -19.11
C ALA A 406 -5.11 -8.24 -18.74
N ALA A 407 -4.91 -7.06 -18.16
CA ALA A 407 -3.63 -6.60 -17.62
C ALA A 407 -3.50 -6.99 -16.14
N TRP A 408 -4.00 -6.19 -15.21
CA TRP A 408 -4.01 -6.51 -13.77
C TRP A 408 -5.01 -5.67 -12.99
N ILE A 409 -5.53 -6.23 -11.91
CA ILE A 409 -6.39 -5.55 -10.94
C ILE A 409 -5.57 -4.62 -10.05
N ASN A 410 -6.08 -3.42 -9.79
CA ASN A 410 -5.46 -2.47 -8.86
C ASN A 410 -5.51 -3.00 -7.41
N ARG A 411 -4.34 -3.08 -6.76
CA ARG A 411 -4.25 -3.59 -5.38
C ARG A 411 -4.88 -2.68 -4.33
N ARG A 412 -5.09 -1.40 -4.64
CA ARG A 412 -5.80 -0.48 -3.74
C ARG A 412 -7.23 -0.94 -3.48
N LEU A 413 -7.86 -1.62 -4.45
CA LEU A 413 -9.22 -2.16 -4.30
C LEU A 413 -9.37 -3.25 -3.23
N TYR A 414 -8.26 -3.77 -2.69
CA TYR A 414 -8.30 -4.93 -1.79
C TYR A 414 -8.75 -4.58 -0.37
N PHE A 415 -8.61 -3.32 0.07
CA PHE A 415 -8.77 -2.94 1.46
C PHE A 415 -9.90 -1.94 1.71
N ASP A 416 -10.29 -1.17 0.71
CA ASP A 416 -11.31 -0.13 0.84
C ASP A 416 -12.72 -0.72 0.67
N ALA A 417 -13.20 -1.39 1.72
CA ALA A 417 -14.49 -2.05 1.76
C ALA A 417 -14.97 -2.25 3.21
N GLY A 418 -16.26 -2.40 3.43
CA GLY A 418 -16.82 -2.61 4.76
C GLY A 418 -18.32 -2.90 4.77
N TRP A 419 -18.82 -3.36 5.92
CA TRP A 419 -20.24 -3.56 6.14
C TRP A 419 -20.93 -2.25 6.52
N LEU A 420 -22.17 -2.05 6.02
CA LEU A 420 -23.05 -1.05 6.54
C LEU A 420 -23.62 -1.52 7.90
N PRO A 421 -24.09 -0.58 8.77
CA PRO A 421 -24.68 -0.93 10.08
C PRO A 421 -25.97 -1.77 9.99
N ASP A 422 -26.52 -1.97 8.79
CA ASP A 422 -27.67 -2.84 8.56
C ASP A 422 -27.32 -4.35 8.63
N ASN A 423 -26.02 -4.69 8.67
CA ASN A 423 -25.48 -6.05 8.64
C ASN A 423 -25.87 -6.86 7.38
N GLU A 424 -26.40 -6.18 6.37
CA GLU A 424 -26.89 -6.79 5.12
C GLU A 424 -26.08 -6.32 3.91
N THR A 425 -25.70 -5.04 3.90
CA THR A 425 -25.08 -4.39 2.75
C THR A 425 -23.59 -4.23 2.96
N TYR A 426 -22.80 -4.62 1.96
CA TYR A 426 -21.35 -4.48 1.93
C TYR A 426 -20.93 -3.47 0.86
N PHE A 427 -20.14 -2.47 1.21
CA PHE A 427 -19.57 -1.54 0.25
C PHE A 427 -18.16 -1.94 -0.15
N PHE A 428 -17.76 -1.64 -1.37
CA PHE A 428 -16.40 -1.86 -1.88
C PHE A 428 -16.12 -0.97 -3.08
N LEU A 429 -14.84 -0.82 -3.42
CA LEU A 429 -14.42 -0.10 -4.62
C LEU A 429 -14.18 -1.08 -5.78
N SER A 430 -14.47 -0.62 -7.00
CA SER A 430 -14.18 -1.35 -8.25
C SER A 430 -13.86 -0.36 -9.38
N GLU A 431 -12.98 -0.77 -10.30
CA GLU A 431 -12.60 -0.01 -11.50
C GLU A 431 -13.15 -0.64 -12.80
N GLN A 432 -14.22 -1.45 -12.71
CA GLN A 432 -14.75 -2.17 -13.87
C GLN A 432 -15.26 -1.26 -15.01
N ASP A 433 -15.65 -0.02 -14.71
CA ASP A 433 -16.07 0.97 -15.69
C ASP A 433 -14.94 1.90 -16.17
N GLY A 434 -13.68 1.64 -15.73
CA GLY A 434 -12.49 2.38 -16.14
C GLY A 434 -11.93 3.31 -15.07
N TYR A 435 -12.67 3.62 -14.00
CA TYR A 435 -12.25 4.44 -12.87
C TYR A 435 -12.62 3.77 -11.55
N GLN A 436 -11.97 4.17 -10.47
CA GLN A 436 -12.22 3.61 -9.14
C GLN A 436 -13.48 4.21 -8.52
N HIS A 437 -14.55 3.43 -8.46
CA HIS A 437 -15.88 3.85 -8.01
C HIS A 437 -16.43 2.99 -6.88
N LEU A 438 -17.41 3.54 -6.15
CA LEU A 438 -18.10 2.91 -5.04
C LEU A 438 -19.26 2.03 -5.52
N TYR A 439 -19.32 0.83 -4.95
CA TYR A 439 -20.37 -0.17 -5.16
C TYR A 439 -20.95 -0.64 -3.84
N LEU A 440 -22.23 -0.99 -3.83
CA LEU A 440 -22.92 -1.65 -2.74
C LEU A 440 -23.44 -2.99 -3.19
N SER A 441 -23.40 -4.00 -2.31
CA SER A 441 -23.97 -5.32 -2.59
C SER A 441 -24.65 -5.90 -1.35
N ASP A 442 -25.80 -6.57 -1.56
CA ASP A 442 -26.47 -7.41 -0.57
C ASP A 442 -26.09 -8.89 -0.73
N GLY A 443 -25.02 -9.18 -1.50
CA GLY A 443 -24.58 -10.52 -1.88
C GLY A 443 -25.19 -10.99 -3.20
N SER A 444 -26.46 -10.72 -3.44
CA SER A 444 -27.20 -11.15 -4.64
C SER A 444 -27.27 -10.08 -5.71
N ASN A 445 -27.36 -8.82 -5.30
CA ASN A 445 -27.48 -7.67 -6.18
C ASN A 445 -26.38 -6.66 -5.88
N THR A 446 -25.67 -6.25 -6.92
CA THR A 446 -24.62 -5.22 -6.81
C THR A 446 -25.04 -3.98 -7.59
N LYS A 447 -24.94 -2.81 -6.93
CA LYS A 447 -25.28 -1.50 -7.47
C LYS A 447 -24.05 -0.60 -7.46
N GLN A 448 -23.71 0.00 -8.60
CA GLN A 448 -22.73 1.10 -8.67
C GLN A 448 -23.38 2.38 -8.12
N ILE A 449 -22.71 3.06 -7.20
CA ILE A 449 -23.20 4.28 -6.54
C ILE A 449 -22.63 5.52 -7.22
N THR A 450 -21.35 5.52 -7.55
CA THR A 450 -20.67 6.66 -8.19
C THR A 450 -20.21 6.32 -9.58
N GLN A 451 -20.11 7.31 -10.47
CA GLN A 451 -19.65 7.14 -11.86
C GLN A 451 -19.04 8.43 -12.40
N GLY A 452 -18.12 8.31 -13.34
CA GLY A 452 -17.50 9.48 -14.00
C GLY A 452 -16.02 9.29 -14.26
N LYS A 453 -15.34 10.34 -14.77
CA LYS A 453 -13.89 10.33 -14.98
C LYS A 453 -13.17 10.88 -13.75
N PHE A 454 -13.26 10.18 -12.65
CA PHE A 454 -12.57 10.50 -11.39
C PHE A 454 -12.40 9.24 -10.54
N GLU A 455 -11.55 9.30 -9.54
CA GLU A 455 -11.28 8.21 -8.61
C GLU A 455 -11.75 8.54 -7.20
N ILE A 456 -12.32 7.55 -6.51
CA ILE A 456 -12.62 7.56 -5.08
C ILE A 456 -11.45 6.92 -4.34
N LEU A 457 -10.95 7.59 -3.31
CA LEU A 457 -9.86 7.14 -2.46
C LEU A 457 -10.25 7.30 -1.00
N GLU A 458 -9.79 6.37 -0.16
CA GLU A 458 -9.97 6.46 1.30
C GLU A 458 -11.44 6.67 1.71
N PRO A 459 -12.36 5.77 1.31
CA PRO A 459 -13.77 5.87 1.71
C PRO A 459 -13.91 5.67 3.21
N ASP A 460 -14.70 6.52 3.87
CA ASP A 460 -14.99 6.50 5.29
C ASP A 460 -16.50 6.56 5.51
N LEU A 461 -17.08 5.47 6.03
CA LEU A 461 -18.52 5.29 6.20
C LEU A 461 -19.00 5.98 7.47
N THR A 462 -20.10 6.72 7.38
CA THR A 462 -20.76 7.31 8.57
C THR A 462 -21.36 6.24 9.50
N GLN A 463 -21.44 6.56 10.78
CA GLN A 463 -21.97 5.65 11.81
C GLN A 463 -23.44 5.26 11.57
N ASP A 464 -24.22 6.13 10.93
CA ASP A 464 -25.60 5.83 10.55
C ASP A 464 -25.72 5.00 9.25
N GLY A 465 -24.62 4.84 8.52
CA GLY A 465 -24.58 4.09 7.27
C GLY A 465 -25.28 4.79 6.10
N GLU A 466 -25.58 6.09 6.18
CA GLU A 466 -26.29 6.81 5.13
C GLU A 466 -25.34 7.43 4.09
N GLN A 467 -24.09 7.73 4.49
CA GLN A 467 -23.12 8.46 3.67
C GLN A 467 -21.73 7.81 3.71
N ILE A 468 -20.95 8.02 2.64
CA ILE A 468 -19.51 7.76 2.63
C ILE A 468 -18.79 9.06 2.29
N TYR A 469 -17.82 9.43 3.15
CA TYR A 469 -16.85 10.48 2.88
C TYR A 469 -15.67 9.88 2.11
N PHE A 470 -15.10 10.66 1.21
CA PHE A 470 -13.96 10.19 0.42
C PHE A 470 -13.11 11.34 -0.10
N ARG A 471 -11.87 11.04 -0.39
CA ARG A 471 -11.00 11.91 -1.18
C ARG A 471 -11.17 11.58 -2.65
N GLY A 472 -11.28 12.60 -3.51
CA GLY A 472 -11.46 12.40 -4.93
C GLY A 472 -10.91 13.53 -5.78
N ASN A 473 -10.73 13.25 -7.06
CA ASN A 473 -10.20 14.19 -8.06
C ASN A 473 -11.26 14.60 -9.09
N LEU A 474 -12.49 14.86 -8.62
CA LEU A 474 -13.66 15.12 -9.46
C LEU A 474 -13.53 16.38 -10.32
N GLU A 475 -12.96 17.46 -9.77
CA GLU A 475 -12.85 18.74 -10.50
C GLU A 475 -11.76 18.70 -11.55
N HIS A 476 -10.62 18.11 -11.19
CA HIS A 476 -9.46 18.02 -12.07
C HIS A 476 -8.55 16.87 -11.59
N PRO A 477 -8.01 16.03 -12.49
CA PRO A 477 -7.20 14.88 -12.10
C PRO A 477 -6.00 15.20 -11.18
N THR A 478 -5.51 16.43 -11.18
CA THR A 478 -4.36 16.87 -10.39
C THR A 478 -4.72 17.51 -9.04
N ILE A 479 -6.01 17.67 -8.73
CA ILE A 479 -6.53 18.28 -7.49
C ILE A 479 -7.33 17.25 -6.73
N TYR A 480 -7.06 17.10 -5.45
CA TYR A 480 -7.80 16.18 -4.59
C TYR A 480 -8.49 16.95 -3.48
N GLU A 481 -9.82 16.88 -3.51
CA GLU A 481 -10.70 17.48 -2.49
C GLU A 481 -11.44 16.39 -1.73
N ILE A 482 -12.15 16.79 -0.67
CA ILE A 482 -12.93 15.89 0.15
C ILE A 482 -14.40 16.05 -0.23
N TYR A 483 -15.03 14.91 -0.45
CA TYR A 483 -16.41 14.78 -0.88
C TYR A 483 -17.16 13.85 0.09
N ARG A 484 -18.48 13.90 0.02
CA ARG A 484 -19.35 12.85 0.54
C ARG A 484 -20.35 12.42 -0.51
N VAL A 485 -20.81 11.20 -0.43
CA VAL A 485 -21.84 10.63 -1.30
C VAL A 485 -22.96 10.06 -0.45
N GLU A 486 -24.21 10.38 -0.84
CA GLU A 486 -25.42 9.78 -0.29
C GLU A 486 -25.61 8.37 -0.89
N LEU A 487 -25.72 7.33 -0.07
CA LEU A 487 -25.75 5.95 -0.54
C LEU A 487 -27.07 5.54 -1.19
N ASP A 488 -28.18 6.21 -0.85
CA ASP A 488 -29.51 5.91 -1.39
C ASP A 488 -29.66 6.34 -2.84
N ASN A 489 -29.15 7.53 -3.20
CA ASN A 489 -29.35 8.17 -4.50
C ASN A 489 -28.05 8.41 -5.29
N GLY A 490 -26.87 8.35 -4.66
CA GLY A 490 -25.56 8.58 -5.28
C GLY A 490 -25.22 10.06 -5.47
N ASP A 491 -25.93 10.99 -4.83
CA ASP A 491 -25.63 12.42 -4.90
C ASP A 491 -24.30 12.73 -4.21
N ILE A 492 -23.37 13.37 -4.94
CA ILE A 492 -22.04 13.72 -4.43
C ILE A 492 -22.01 15.21 -4.09
N GLU A 493 -21.51 15.53 -2.91
CA GLU A 493 -21.33 16.90 -2.43
C GLU A 493 -19.87 17.17 -2.07
N GLN A 494 -19.31 18.27 -2.58
CA GLN A 494 -17.95 18.73 -2.26
C GLN A 494 -17.93 19.48 -0.94
N LEU A 495 -17.03 19.10 -0.04
CA LEU A 495 -16.91 19.67 1.30
C LEU A 495 -15.76 20.68 1.40
N THR A 496 -14.64 20.41 0.74
CA THR A 496 -13.47 21.30 0.70
C THR A 496 -13.25 21.88 -0.67
N ASN A 497 -12.67 23.07 -0.72
CA ASN A 497 -12.22 23.75 -1.95
C ASN A 497 -10.93 24.52 -1.62
N LEU A 498 -9.90 23.76 -1.25
CA LEU A 498 -8.61 24.28 -0.85
C LEU A 498 -7.60 24.27 -2.00
N GLY A 499 -7.89 23.52 -3.04
CA GLY A 499 -6.93 23.19 -4.07
C GLY A 499 -5.86 22.20 -3.56
N GLY A 500 -4.84 21.93 -4.37
CA GLY A 500 -3.72 21.13 -3.93
C GLY A 500 -4.07 19.64 -3.69
N MET A 501 -3.54 19.12 -2.60
CA MET A 501 -3.77 17.76 -2.12
C MET A 501 -4.33 17.81 -0.70
N ASN A 502 -5.45 17.12 -0.49
CA ASN A 502 -6.14 17.06 0.78
C ASN A 502 -6.40 15.62 1.20
N ASN A 503 -5.87 15.21 2.35
CA ASN A 503 -6.24 13.99 3.04
C ASN A 503 -7.12 14.36 4.23
N PHE A 504 -7.92 13.42 4.73
CA PHE A 504 -8.86 13.74 5.80
C PHE A 504 -9.01 12.63 6.83
N ARG A 505 -9.62 13.00 7.96
CA ARG A 505 -10.21 12.11 8.96
C ARG A 505 -11.46 12.75 9.52
N LEU A 506 -12.54 12.00 9.65
CA LEU A 506 -13.73 12.45 10.34
C LEU A 506 -13.48 12.59 11.84
N SER A 507 -14.11 13.58 12.47
CA SER A 507 -14.18 13.62 13.93
C SER A 507 -15.09 12.51 14.46
N PRO A 508 -14.93 12.06 15.73
CA PRO A 508 -15.77 11.03 16.30
C PRO A 508 -17.27 11.32 16.30
N ASP A 509 -17.69 12.57 16.14
CA ASP A 509 -19.08 13.00 15.99
C ASP A 509 -19.46 13.34 14.54
N GLU A 510 -18.55 13.14 13.59
CA GLU A 510 -18.73 13.40 12.16
C GLU A 510 -19.05 14.85 11.79
N ASP A 511 -19.01 15.79 12.77
CA ASP A 511 -19.29 17.22 12.56
C ASP A 511 -18.12 17.99 11.95
N LYS A 512 -16.88 17.44 11.99
CA LYS A 512 -15.65 18.09 11.58
C LYS A 512 -14.76 17.16 10.75
N LEU A 513 -13.98 17.80 9.89
CA LEU A 513 -12.89 17.22 9.14
C LEU A 513 -11.54 17.70 9.71
N LEU A 514 -10.67 16.76 10.06
CA LEU A 514 -9.25 17.01 10.13
C LEU A 514 -8.72 16.90 8.72
N VAL A 515 -8.13 17.95 8.18
CA VAL A 515 -7.61 18.00 6.81
C VAL A 515 -6.10 18.16 6.86
N ILE A 516 -5.39 17.27 6.15
CA ILE A 516 -3.96 17.41 5.89
C ILE A 516 -3.84 18.00 4.50
N HIS A 517 -3.55 19.31 4.44
CA HIS A 517 -3.52 20.09 3.20
C HIS A 517 -2.10 20.45 2.80
N SER A 518 -1.83 20.36 1.49
CA SER A 518 -0.58 20.84 0.88
C SER A 518 -0.83 21.45 -0.50
N GLU A 519 0.10 22.35 -0.90
CA GLU A 519 0.15 22.91 -2.24
C GLU A 519 1.52 22.61 -2.89
N ALA A 520 1.68 22.81 -4.17
CA ALA A 520 2.93 22.49 -4.87
C ALA A 520 4.19 23.10 -4.25
N THR A 521 4.07 24.30 -3.66
CA THR A 521 5.16 25.04 -3.01
C THR A 521 5.00 25.15 -1.50
N LYS A 522 4.07 24.38 -0.92
CA LYS A 522 3.75 24.43 0.51
C LYS A 522 3.58 23.01 1.07
N PRO A 523 4.53 22.57 1.90
CA PRO A 523 4.42 21.29 2.62
C PRO A 523 3.16 21.17 3.46
N GLU A 524 2.85 19.92 3.88
CA GLU A 524 1.65 19.57 4.62
C GLU A 524 1.53 20.37 5.93
N GLU A 525 0.33 20.86 6.17
CA GLU A 525 -0.12 21.42 7.44
C GLU A 525 -1.50 20.88 7.79
N ILE A 526 -1.87 20.92 9.07
CA ILE A 526 -3.17 20.46 9.56
C ILE A 526 -4.15 21.61 9.55
N TYR A 527 -5.34 21.35 9.02
CA TYR A 527 -6.51 22.23 9.04
C TYR A 527 -7.69 21.52 9.69
N VAL A 528 -8.63 22.27 10.20
CA VAL A 528 -9.92 21.79 10.69
C VAL A 528 -11.04 22.52 9.96
N ALA A 529 -12.00 21.79 9.41
CA ALA A 529 -13.19 22.30 8.75
C ALA A 529 -14.45 21.63 9.32
N LEU A 530 -15.62 22.21 9.08
CA LEU A 530 -16.90 21.56 9.35
C LEU A 530 -17.28 20.65 8.17
N THR A 531 -18.00 19.57 8.44
CA THR A 531 -18.54 18.62 7.42
C THR A 531 -19.72 19.19 6.64
N ARG A 532 -19.62 20.41 6.19
CA ARG A 532 -20.63 21.06 5.36
C ARG A 532 -20.00 21.79 4.18
N PRO A 533 -20.68 21.90 3.05
CA PRO A 533 -20.17 22.59 1.87
C PRO A 533 -19.76 24.02 2.15
N ASN A 534 -18.66 24.42 1.53
CA ASN A 534 -18.09 25.77 1.65
C ASN A 534 -17.78 26.23 3.11
N ALA A 535 -17.50 25.31 3.99
CA ALA A 535 -17.01 25.65 5.33
C ALA A 535 -15.56 26.17 5.22
N ASP A 536 -15.27 27.24 5.98
CA ASP A 536 -13.89 27.74 6.10
C ASP A 536 -13.02 26.70 6.81
N ALA A 537 -11.88 26.37 6.25
CA ALA A 537 -10.87 25.54 6.89
C ALA A 537 -9.90 26.42 7.70
N ILE A 538 -9.72 26.07 8.97
CA ILE A 538 -8.85 26.77 9.91
C ILE A 538 -7.51 26.03 9.97
N GLN A 539 -6.42 26.68 9.60
CA GLN A 539 -5.08 26.13 9.79
C GLN A 539 -4.72 26.07 11.28
N VAL A 540 -4.41 24.89 11.80
CA VAL A 540 -4.10 24.68 13.23
C VAL A 540 -2.63 24.42 13.50
N THR A 541 -1.83 24.06 12.49
CA THR A 541 -0.37 23.96 12.58
C THR A 541 0.32 24.96 11.65
N ASN A 542 1.54 25.37 12.02
CA ASN A 542 2.40 26.20 11.18
C ASN A 542 3.85 25.78 11.43
N THR A 543 4.25 24.73 10.75
CA THR A 543 5.53 24.04 10.98
C THR A 543 6.59 24.36 9.94
N ILE A 544 6.19 24.97 8.83
CA ILE A 544 7.09 25.40 7.75
C ILE A 544 8.02 26.49 8.26
N SER A 545 9.33 26.33 8.03
CA SER A 545 10.35 27.26 8.53
C SER A 545 10.31 28.64 7.85
N ASP A 546 10.78 29.64 8.54
CA ASP A 546 10.95 31.00 7.96
C ASP A 546 12.01 31.00 6.85
N GLU A 547 13.00 30.11 6.94
CA GLU A 547 14.04 29.94 5.92
C GLU A 547 13.43 29.43 4.61
N PHE A 548 12.57 28.43 4.67
CA PHE A 548 11.85 27.90 3.52
C PHE A 548 10.92 28.95 2.90
N LYS A 549 10.16 29.68 3.73
CA LYS A 549 9.26 30.75 3.31
C LYS A 549 9.98 31.95 2.65
N ALA A 550 11.27 32.17 2.95
CA ALA A 550 12.06 33.23 2.36
C ALA A 550 12.56 32.94 0.94
N ILE A 551 12.47 31.69 0.49
CA ILE A 551 12.88 31.29 -0.86
C ILE A 551 11.79 31.69 -1.87
N ALA A 552 12.23 32.25 -3.00
CA ALA A 552 11.35 32.46 -4.16
C ALA A 552 11.25 31.17 -4.96
N TRP A 553 10.33 30.32 -4.59
CA TRP A 553 10.08 29.04 -5.28
C TRP A 553 9.55 29.28 -6.70
N ALA A 554 9.93 28.42 -7.64
CA ALA A 554 9.36 28.41 -8.96
C ALA A 554 7.97 27.75 -8.88
N GLU A 555 6.92 28.53 -9.12
CA GLU A 555 5.57 28.00 -9.23
C GLU A 555 5.41 27.21 -10.54
N PRO A 556 4.92 25.96 -10.53
CA PRO A 556 4.64 25.22 -11.73
C PRO A 556 3.39 25.75 -12.45
N GLU A 557 3.42 25.73 -13.78
CA GLU A 557 2.25 25.79 -14.62
C GLU A 557 1.77 24.38 -14.89
N TYR A 558 0.49 24.11 -14.64
CA TYR A 558 -0.13 22.82 -14.94
C TYR A 558 -0.66 22.85 -16.37
N VAL A 559 -0.24 21.90 -17.17
CA VAL A 559 -0.56 21.88 -18.60
C VAL A 559 -1.04 20.50 -19.02
N GLU A 560 -1.91 20.50 -20.03
CA GLU A 560 -2.37 19.31 -20.73
C GLU A 560 -1.58 19.19 -22.03
N VAL A 561 -0.67 18.24 -22.12
CA VAL A 561 0.09 17.93 -23.32
C VAL A 561 -0.77 17.00 -24.18
N PRO A 562 -1.11 17.37 -25.44
CA PRO A 562 -1.86 16.49 -26.32
C PRO A 562 -1.06 15.21 -26.59
N SER A 563 -1.65 14.04 -26.38
CA SER A 563 -1.04 12.78 -26.77
C SER A 563 -1.27 12.49 -28.23
N SER A 564 -0.22 12.01 -28.91
CA SER A 564 -0.31 11.51 -30.30
C SER A 564 -0.83 10.07 -30.39
N HIS A 565 -1.02 9.39 -29.25
CA HIS A 565 -1.31 7.96 -29.16
C HIS A 565 -2.68 7.65 -28.54
N VAL A 566 -3.16 8.50 -27.62
CA VAL A 566 -4.45 8.34 -26.94
C VAL A 566 -5.25 9.64 -26.95
N SER A 567 -6.53 9.56 -26.65
CA SER A 567 -7.44 10.74 -26.67
C SER A 567 -7.28 11.64 -25.45
N ASP A 568 -6.88 11.07 -24.32
CA ASP A 568 -6.73 11.83 -23.07
C ASP A 568 -5.36 12.51 -23.04
N PRO A 569 -5.24 13.73 -22.49
CA PRO A 569 -3.99 14.47 -22.47
C PRO A 569 -3.05 13.96 -21.40
N ILE A 570 -1.75 14.24 -21.57
CA ILE A 570 -0.72 13.97 -20.58
C ILE A 570 -0.63 15.16 -19.64
N HIS A 571 -1.04 14.98 -18.38
CA HIS A 571 -0.96 16.04 -17.37
C HIS A 571 0.48 16.25 -16.93
N SER A 572 0.91 17.51 -16.89
CA SER A 572 2.31 17.85 -16.64
C SER A 572 2.46 19.14 -15.86
N ARG A 573 3.56 19.24 -15.11
CA ARG A 573 4.02 20.50 -14.47
C ARG A 573 5.17 21.08 -15.25
N VAL A 574 5.12 22.37 -15.56
CA VAL A 574 6.19 23.07 -16.29
C VAL A 574 6.67 24.28 -15.50
N TYR A 575 7.97 24.34 -15.24
CA TYR A 575 8.64 25.42 -14.56
C TYR A 575 9.40 26.25 -15.59
N THR A 576 9.07 27.53 -15.72
CA THR A 576 9.59 28.38 -16.79
C THR A 576 10.35 29.59 -16.22
N PRO A 577 11.62 29.84 -16.63
CA PRO A 577 12.36 31.04 -16.24
C PRO A 577 11.69 32.30 -16.77
N VAL A 578 11.71 33.36 -15.97
CA VAL A 578 11.25 34.69 -16.40
C VAL A 578 12.29 35.28 -17.37
N SER A 579 12.20 34.98 -18.64
CA SER A 579 13.12 35.43 -19.69
C SER A 579 12.41 35.37 -21.05
N ASN A 580 12.88 36.16 -22.01
CA ASN A 580 12.41 36.16 -23.40
C ASN A 580 13.40 35.41 -24.32
N GLU A 581 14.27 34.61 -23.79
CA GLU A 581 15.23 33.87 -24.57
C GLU A 581 14.53 32.87 -25.50
N ILE A 582 15.08 32.66 -26.69
CA ILE A 582 14.68 31.63 -27.64
C ILE A 582 15.74 30.53 -27.65
N ASN A 583 15.38 29.35 -28.09
CA ASN A 583 16.26 28.18 -28.10
C ASN A 583 16.80 27.85 -26.69
N ARG A 584 15.90 27.86 -25.69
CA ARG A 584 16.22 27.60 -24.28
C ARG A 584 16.67 26.16 -24.05
N PRO A 585 17.56 25.90 -23.11
CA PRO A 585 17.79 24.56 -22.62
C PRO A 585 16.63 24.09 -21.72
N ALA A 586 16.34 22.79 -21.75
CA ALA A 586 15.34 22.20 -20.89
C ALA A 586 15.81 20.89 -20.23
N VAL A 587 15.16 20.52 -19.14
CA VAL A 587 15.33 19.26 -18.45
C VAL A 587 13.97 18.63 -18.24
N ILE A 588 13.79 17.37 -18.64
CA ILE A 588 12.59 16.60 -18.32
C ILE A 588 12.92 15.67 -17.15
N PHE A 589 12.18 15.82 -16.07
CA PHE A 589 12.18 14.90 -14.95
C PHE A 589 11.19 13.78 -15.21
N ILE A 590 11.61 12.55 -14.95
CA ILE A 590 10.77 11.35 -15.07
C ILE A 590 10.64 10.75 -13.68
N HIS A 591 9.43 10.78 -13.12
CA HIS A 591 9.17 10.23 -11.79
C HIS A 591 9.37 8.71 -11.73
N GLY A 592 9.55 8.17 -10.53
CA GLY A 592 9.71 6.73 -10.28
C GLY A 592 8.38 6.00 -10.12
N ALA A 593 8.48 4.70 -9.80
CA ALA A 593 7.35 3.83 -9.44
C ALA A 593 6.18 3.87 -10.43
N GLY A 594 6.41 3.81 -11.72
CA GLY A 594 5.46 3.86 -12.85
C GLY A 594 3.98 4.21 -12.56
N TYR A 595 3.44 3.67 -11.47
CA TYR A 595 2.08 3.85 -10.95
C TYR A 595 1.90 5.05 -10.00
N LEU A 596 2.87 5.95 -9.89
CA LEU A 596 2.76 7.15 -9.05
C LEU A 596 2.16 8.30 -9.86
N GLN A 597 1.42 9.20 -9.23
CA GLN A 597 1.06 10.51 -9.76
C GLN A 597 2.00 11.57 -9.16
N ASN A 598 2.66 12.38 -9.97
CA ASN A 598 3.51 13.46 -9.52
C ASN A 598 3.11 14.85 -10.03
N ALA A 599 2.39 14.95 -11.13
CA ALA A 599 1.88 16.23 -11.64
C ALA A 599 0.63 16.75 -10.90
N HIS A 600 0.39 16.29 -9.66
CA HIS A 600 -0.66 16.82 -8.79
C HIS A 600 -0.31 18.21 -8.21
N GLN A 601 -1.30 18.95 -7.71
CA GLN A 601 -1.13 20.31 -7.21
C GLN A 601 -0.72 20.39 -5.73
N GLY A 602 -0.49 19.26 -5.06
CA GLY A 602 0.00 19.18 -3.70
C GLY A 602 1.53 19.15 -3.61
N TRP A 603 2.04 19.09 -2.38
CA TRP A 603 3.45 18.91 -2.08
C TRP A 603 3.92 17.53 -2.54
N SER A 604 4.97 17.50 -3.34
CA SER A 604 5.46 16.25 -3.91
C SER A 604 6.34 15.48 -2.93
N GLY A 605 6.21 14.15 -2.93
CA GLY A 605 7.19 13.27 -2.31
C GLY A 605 8.60 13.42 -2.91
N TYR A 606 8.68 13.92 -4.14
CA TYR A 606 9.92 14.35 -4.81
C TYR A 606 10.29 15.79 -4.50
N PHE A 607 10.28 16.16 -3.23
CA PHE A 607 10.52 17.56 -2.80
C PHE A 607 11.95 18.04 -3.10
N ARG A 608 12.96 17.16 -3.12
CA ARG A 608 14.31 17.51 -3.51
C ARG A 608 14.40 17.82 -5.01
N GLU A 609 13.71 17.04 -5.80
CA GLU A 609 13.54 17.25 -7.23
C GLU A 609 12.83 18.58 -7.48
N PHE A 610 11.73 18.88 -6.78
CA PHE A 610 11.07 20.19 -6.85
C PHE A 610 12.04 21.35 -6.52
N MET A 611 12.83 21.22 -5.44
CA MET A 611 13.83 22.24 -5.10
C MET A 611 14.94 22.35 -6.15
N PHE A 612 15.35 21.23 -6.74
CA PHE A 612 16.29 21.22 -7.86
C PHE A 612 15.69 21.83 -9.12
N HIS A 613 14.41 21.59 -9.42
CA HIS A 613 13.70 22.27 -10.52
C HIS A 613 13.70 23.77 -10.32
N SER A 614 13.39 24.23 -9.11
CA SER A 614 13.48 25.67 -8.77
C SER A 614 14.89 26.22 -8.95
N PHE A 615 15.92 25.48 -8.56
CA PHE A 615 17.31 25.84 -8.81
C PHE A 615 17.61 25.93 -10.32
N LEU A 616 17.23 24.93 -11.12
CA LEU A 616 17.44 24.90 -12.57
C LEU A 616 16.77 26.09 -13.28
N VAL A 617 15.56 26.47 -12.83
CA VAL A 617 14.87 27.68 -13.33
C VAL A 617 15.69 28.93 -13.11
N THR A 618 16.34 29.09 -11.93
CA THR A 618 17.24 30.23 -11.68
C THR A 618 18.48 30.20 -12.59
N GLN A 619 18.87 29.04 -13.08
CA GLN A 619 19.97 28.87 -14.03
C GLN A 619 19.54 29.03 -15.50
N GLY A 620 18.25 29.30 -15.75
CA GLY A 620 17.70 29.56 -17.09
C GLY A 620 17.16 28.32 -17.82
N TYR A 621 17.01 27.20 -17.15
CA TYR A 621 16.40 25.99 -17.73
C TYR A 621 14.88 26.02 -17.62
N VAL A 622 14.20 25.55 -18.65
CA VAL A 622 12.82 25.11 -18.56
C VAL A 622 12.83 23.69 -17.96
N VAL A 623 11.96 23.40 -17.01
CA VAL A 623 11.85 22.04 -16.45
C VAL A 623 10.43 21.53 -16.64
N MET A 624 10.29 20.28 -17.08
CA MET A 624 9.01 19.60 -17.22
C MET A 624 9.01 18.32 -16.39
N ASP A 625 7.88 18.03 -15.76
CA ASP A 625 7.60 16.86 -14.94
C ASP A 625 6.23 16.33 -15.38
N MET A 626 6.18 15.10 -15.87
CA MET A 626 5.05 14.54 -16.61
C MET A 626 4.49 13.30 -15.91
N ASP A 627 3.16 13.19 -15.87
CA ASP A 627 2.46 11.95 -15.53
C ASP A 627 2.17 11.15 -16.81
N TYR A 628 3.17 10.43 -17.26
CA TYR A 628 3.09 9.56 -18.44
C TYR A 628 2.12 8.39 -18.23
N ARG A 629 1.72 7.69 -19.32
CA ARG A 629 0.92 6.46 -19.23
C ARG A 629 1.60 5.43 -18.33
N ALA A 630 0.94 4.93 -17.37
CA ALA A 630 1.20 4.13 -16.19
C ALA A 630 0.88 4.85 -14.88
N SER A 631 0.92 6.20 -14.87
CA SER A 631 0.67 7.00 -13.66
C SER A 631 -0.76 6.83 -13.14
N GLU A 632 -0.94 6.94 -11.82
CA GLU A 632 -2.26 6.89 -11.16
C GLU A 632 -3.04 8.19 -11.30
N GLY A 633 -4.34 8.14 -10.95
CA GLY A 633 -5.23 9.29 -10.93
C GLY A 633 -5.95 9.56 -12.26
N TYR A 634 -5.67 8.77 -13.28
CA TYR A 634 -6.20 8.92 -14.64
C TYR A 634 -7.03 7.72 -15.11
N GLY A 635 -7.36 6.82 -14.21
CA GLY A 635 -8.13 5.62 -14.45
C GLY A 635 -7.31 4.40 -14.87
N ARG A 636 -8.02 3.25 -14.93
CA ARG A 636 -7.47 1.93 -15.21
C ARG A 636 -6.71 1.85 -16.53
N ASP A 637 -7.32 2.34 -17.62
CA ASP A 637 -6.75 2.17 -18.98
C ASP A 637 -5.45 2.96 -19.16
N TRP A 638 -5.31 4.12 -18.49
CA TRP A 638 -4.07 4.88 -18.44
C TRP A 638 -2.99 4.13 -17.66
N ARG A 639 -3.35 3.60 -16.49
CA ARG A 639 -2.44 2.85 -15.61
C ARG A 639 -1.96 1.56 -16.28
N THR A 640 -2.84 0.82 -16.95
CA THR A 640 -2.53 -0.49 -17.53
C THR A 640 -1.94 -0.43 -18.96
N ALA A 641 -1.80 0.76 -19.55
CA ALA A 641 -1.27 0.95 -20.91
C ALA A 641 0.11 0.32 -21.15
N ILE A 642 0.88 0.10 -20.09
CA ILE A 642 2.22 -0.48 -20.08
C ILE A 642 2.25 -2.02 -20.07
N TYR A 643 1.09 -2.66 -19.99
CA TYR A 643 1.03 -4.13 -19.90
C TYR A 643 1.81 -4.80 -21.01
N GLN A 644 2.75 -5.69 -20.66
CA GLN A 644 3.69 -6.41 -21.51
C GLN A 644 4.65 -5.53 -22.34
N ARG A 645 4.71 -4.21 -22.13
CA ARG A 645 5.49 -3.27 -22.94
C ARG A 645 5.99 -2.04 -22.20
N MET A 646 6.43 -2.22 -20.95
CA MET A 646 7.05 -1.13 -20.18
C MET A 646 8.17 -0.45 -20.98
N GLY A 647 8.24 0.88 -20.90
CA GLY A 647 9.21 1.69 -21.60
C GLY A 647 8.85 2.07 -23.03
N THR A 648 7.68 1.68 -23.54
CA THR A 648 7.19 2.07 -24.87
C THR A 648 6.15 3.20 -24.77
N PRO A 649 4.98 3.03 -24.14
CA PRO A 649 4.00 4.09 -24.04
C PRO A 649 4.53 5.34 -23.32
N GLU A 650 5.34 5.14 -22.29
CA GLU A 650 5.90 6.23 -21.51
C GLU A 650 6.90 7.07 -22.31
N VAL A 651 7.75 6.43 -23.12
CA VAL A 651 8.71 7.15 -23.98
C VAL A 651 7.99 7.85 -25.14
N GLU A 652 6.90 7.28 -25.66
CA GLU A 652 6.02 7.96 -26.61
C GLU A 652 5.46 9.26 -26.01
N ASP A 653 4.97 9.22 -24.76
CA ASP A 653 4.47 10.40 -24.06
C ASP A 653 5.58 11.44 -23.78
N LEU A 654 6.80 11.00 -23.47
CA LEU A 654 7.96 11.91 -23.36
C LEU A 654 8.25 12.63 -24.68
N ALA A 655 8.10 11.97 -25.82
CA ALA A 655 8.26 12.58 -27.13
C ALA A 655 7.22 13.66 -27.39
N ASP A 656 5.94 13.41 -27.04
CA ASP A 656 4.87 14.41 -27.11
C ASP A 656 5.17 15.61 -26.20
N GLY A 657 5.68 15.38 -24.99
CA GLY A 657 6.15 16.43 -24.07
C GLY A 657 7.26 17.29 -24.63
N ILE A 658 8.25 16.68 -25.33
CA ILE A 658 9.33 17.39 -26.02
C ILE A 658 8.75 18.29 -27.11
N ASP A 659 7.86 17.81 -27.96
CA ASP A 659 7.23 18.56 -29.01
C ASP A 659 6.46 19.76 -28.44
N TRP A 660 5.71 19.54 -27.37
CA TRP A 660 4.99 20.60 -26.67
C TRP A 660 5.92 21.70 -26.12
N LEU A 661 7.05 21.31 -25.49
CA LEU A 661 8.04 22.26 -24.96
C LEU A 661 8.66 23.13 -26.07
N VAL A 662 9.00 22.54 -27.22
CA VAL A 662 9.56 23.24 -28.36
C VAL A 662 8.55 24.25 -28.91
N GLU A 663 7.28 23.87 -29.05
CA GLU A 663 6.23 24.72 -29.59
C GLU A 663 5.79 25.83 -28.65
N ASN A 664 5.69 25.54 -27.34
CA ASN A 664 5.05 26.43 -26.37
C ASN A 664 6.01 27.19 -25.45
N LYS A 665 7.25 26.71 -25.26
CA LYS A 665 8.20 27.29 -24.28
C LYS A 665 9.50 27.81 -24.91
N ASN A 666 9.59 27.88 -26.24
CA ASN A 666 10.79 28.29 -26.99
C ASN A 666 12.03 27.45 -26.63
N VAL A 667 11.85 26.15 -26.37
CA VAL A 667 12.92 25.21 -26.07
C VAL A 667 13.61 24.79 -27.37
N GLY A 668 14.93 24.66 -27.35
CA GLY A 668 15.68 24.10 -28.48
C GLY A 668 15.54 22.58 -28.54
N ARG A 669 15.14 22.03 -29.67
CA ARG A 669 14.90 20.58 -29.86
C ARG A 669 16.12 19.73 -29.49
N ASP A 670 17.30 20.22 -29.78
CA ASP A 670 18.61 19.58 -29.52
C ASP A 670 19.22 19.97 -28.15
N ARG A 671 18.43 20.66 -27.31
CA ARG A 671 18.87 21.20 -26.03
C ARG A 671 18.02 20.71 -24.87
N ILE A 672 17.68 19.43 -24.87
CA ILE A 672 16.86 18.81 -23.82
C ILE A 672 17.61 17.60 -23.25
N CYS A 673 17.85 17.61 -21.94
CA CYS A 673 18.32 16.46 -21.19
C CYS A 673 17.19 15.89 -20.32
N THR A 674 17.37 14.66 -19.86
CA THR A 674 16.43 14.01 -18.95
C THR A 674 17.13 13.44 -17.73
N TYR A 675 16.40 13.28 -16.64
CA TYR A 675 16.85 12.53 -15.48
C TYR A 675 15.66 11.92 -14.74
N GLY A 676 15.90 10.81 -14.05
CA GLY A 676 14.89 10.17 -13.22
C GLY A 676 15.47 9.05 -12.38
N GLY A 677 14.78 8.68 -11.31
CA GLY A 677 15.17 7.63 -10.39
C GLY A 677 14.30 6.39 -10.51
N SER A 678 14.86 5.20 -10.21
CA SER A 678 14.10 3.94 -10.21
C SER A 678 13.45 3.67 -11.59
N TYR A 679 12.11 3.65 -11.64
CA TYR A 679 11.38 3.56 -12.90
C TYR A 679 11.73 4.72 -13.85
N GLY A 680 11.88 5.95 -13.34
CA GLY A 680 12.32 7.09 -14.13
C GLY A 680 13.75 6.93 -14.68
N GLY A 681 14.63 6.27 -13.93
CA GLY A 681 15.96 5.87 -14.39
C GLY A 681 15.90 4.81 -15.50
N PHE A 682 15.01 3.84 -15.35
CA PHE A 682 14.68 2.86 -16.39
C PHE A 682 14.22 3.54 -17.68
N LEU A 683 13.25 4.47 -17.59
CA LEU A 683 12.74 5.21 -18.76
C LEU A 683 13.81 6.13 -19.39
N THR A 684 14.68 6.74 -18.57
CA THR A 684 15.84 7.49 -19.08
C THR A 684 16.73 6.59 -19.97
N LEU A 685 17.00 5.36 -19.52
CA LEU A 685 17.78 4.40 -20.31
C LEU A 685 17.03 3.97 -21.57
N MET A 686 15.73 3.63 -21.48
CA MET A 686 14.93 3.24 -22.64
C MET A 686 14.93 4.33 -23.71
N ALA A 687 14.72 5.59 -23.30
CA ALA A 687 14.72 6.75 -24.21
C ALA A 687 16.07 6.94 -24.89
N LEU A 688 17.19 6.90 -24.14
CA LEU A 688 18.53 7.10 -24.72
C LEU A 688 18.99 5.94 -25.60
N PHE A 689 18.55 4.71 -25.33
CA PHE A 689 19.02 3.53 -26.08
C PHE A 689 18.17 3.25 -27.33
N GLN A 690 16.86 3.47 -27.25
CA GLN A 690 15.97 3.21 -28.37
C GLN A 690 15.72 4.43 -29.27
N PHE A 691 15.76 5.63 -28.67
CA PHE A 691 15.42 6.89 -29.33
C PHE A 691 16.52 7.96 -29.10
N PRO A 692 17.77 7.74 -29.58
CA PRO A 692 18.89 8.60 -29.22
C PRO A 692 18.75 10.07 -29.66
N ASP A 693 17.82 10.37 -30.54
CA ASP A 693 17.55 11.74 -31.03
C ASP A 693 16.57 12.52 -30.11
N LEU A 694 15.95 11.87 -29.13
CA LEU A 694 15.01 12.55 -28.22
C LEU A 694 15.73 13.48 -27.25
N PHE A 695 16.84 13.03 -26.66
CA PHE A 695 17.55 13.76 -25.61
C PHE A 695 19.02 13.98 -25.96
N ALA A 696 19.57 15.12 -25.54
CA ALA A 696 20.98 15.43 -25.67
C ALA A 696 21.84 14.74 -24.62
N CYS A 697 21.31 14.43 -23.44
CA CYS A 697 21.95 13.66 -22.37
C CYS A 697 20.90 13.08 -21.40
N GLY A 698 21.32 12.11 -20.57
CA GLY A 698 20.46 11.60 -19.51
C GLY A 698 21.21 11.17 -18.26
N ALA A 699 20.53 11.25 -17.11
CA ALA A 699 21.00 10.74 -15.84
C ALA A 699 20.00 9.71 -15.29
N ALA A 700 20.41 8.45 -15.24
CA ALA A 700 19.64 7.32 -14.76
C ALA A 700 20.06 7.00 -13.31
N LEU A 701 19.18 7.30 -12.35
CA LEU A 701 19.45 7.11 -10.94
C LEU A 701 18.83 5.80 -10.48
N ARG A 702 19.64 4.90 -9.87
CA ARG A 702 19.17 3.58 -9.38
C ARG A 702 18.20 2.87 -10.35
N PRO A 703 18.59 2.75 -11.65
CA PRO A 703 17.67 2.30 -12.68
C PRO A 703 17.45 0.80 -12.66
N VAL A 704 16.24 0.35 -12.96
CA VAL A 704 16.02 -1.03 -13.40
C VAL A 704 16.58 -1.17 -14.81
N THR A 705 17.49 -2.12 -15.00
CA THR A 705 18.12 -2.38 -16.30
C THR A 705 17.64 -3.68 -16.95
N ASP A 706 17.09 -4.57 -16.11
CA ASP A 706 16.58 -5.88 -16.53
C ASP A 706 15.43 -6.29 -15.59
N TRP A 707 14.21 -6.32 -16.09
CA TRP A 707 13.02 -6.64 -15.31
C TRP A 707 12.99 -8.08 -14.78
N ALA A 708 13.74 -9.00 -15.39
CA ALA A 708 13.91 -10.36 -14.86
C ALA A 708 14.63 -10.39 -13.50
N HIS A 709 15.29 -9.30 -13.10
CA HIS A 709 15.95 -9.14 -11.81
C HIS A 709 15.08 -8.50 -10.72
N TYR A 710 13.91 -7.98 -11.09
CA TYR A 710 13.08 -7.25 -10.17
C TYR A 710 12.17 -8.17 -9.33
N ASN A 711 11.33 -7.59 -8.43
CA ASN A 711 10.47 -8.37 -7.54
C ASN A 711 9.28 -9.02 -8.27
N HIS A 712 8.83 -10.17 -7.76
CA HIS A 712 7.73 -10.90 -8.36
C HIS A 712 6.42 -10.10 -8.32
N GLY A 713 6.07 -9.56 -7.16
CA GLY A 713 4.75 -8.96 -6.95
C GLY A 713 4.42 -7.79 -7.88
N TYR A 714 5.39 -6.96 -8.24
CA TYR A 714 5.22 -5.86 -9.19
C TYR A 714 5.34 -6.34 -10.64
N THR A 715 6.42 -7.06 -10.94
CA THR A 715 6.79 -7.36 -12.32
C THR A 715 5.84 -8.38 -12.96
N SER A 716 5.43 -9.40 -12.20
CA SER A 716 4.53 -10.45 -12.74
C SER A 716 3.14 -9.93 -13.10
N ALA A 717 2.67 -8.89 -12.42
CA ALA A 717 1.41 -8.26 -12.77
C ALA A 717 1.47 -7.58 -14.15
N ILE A 718 2.61 -6.98 -14.50
CA ILE A 718 2.76 -6.16 -15.70
C ILE A 718 3.38 -6.93 -16.87
N LEU A 719 4.39 -7.77 -16.61
CA LEU A 719 5.16 -8.50 -17.66
C LEU A 719 4.97 -10.02 -17.60
N ASN A 720 4.08 -10.54 -16.75
CA ASN A 720 3.95 -11.96 -16.45
C ASN A 720 5.24 -12.50 -15.79
N ILE A 721 5.69 -13.70 -16.13
CA ILE A 721 6.97 -14.25 -15.65
C ILE A 721 7.89 -14.60 -16.82
N PRO A 722 9.23 -14.53 -16.65
CA PRO A 722 10.17 -14.68 -17.76
C PRO A 722 10.04 -16.00 -18.52
N ASP A 723 9.70 -17.09 -17.84
CA ASP A 723 9.58 -18.41 -18.45
C ASP A 723 8.31 -18.55 -19.30
N LEU A 724 7.27 -17.76 -19.03
CA LEU A 724 6.00 -17.79 -19.78
C LEU A 724 5.97 -16.73 -20.89
N ASP A 725 6.51 -15.55 -20.65
CA ASP A 725 6.49 -14.43 -21.62
C ASP A 725 7.86 -13.74 -21.72
N PRO A 726 8.89 -14.46 -22.21
CA PRO A 726 10.23 -13.90 -22.33
C PRO A 726 10.28 -12.66 -23.23
N ALA A 727 9.41 -12.59 -24.24
CA ALA A 727 9.36 -11.47 -25.17
C ALA A 727 8.91 -10.16 -24.49
N ALA A 728 8.05 -10.21 -23.47
CA ALA A 728 7.69 -9.03 -22.70
C ALA A 728 8.87 -8.48 -21.91
N PHE A 729 9.72 -9.36 -21.36
CA PHE A 729 10.92 -8.97 -20.62
C PHE A 729 12.01 -8.40 -21.55
N GLU A 730 12.25 -9.03 -22.70
CA GLU A 730 13.23 -8.56 -23.68
C GLU A 730 12.89 -7.15 -24.19
N ARG A 731 11.63 -6.91 -24.59
CA ARG A 731 11.22 -5.59 -25.12
C ARG A 731 11.14 -4.49 -24.05
N SER A 732 11.08 -4.87 -22.77
CA SER A 732 10.95 -3.93 -21.65
C SER A 732 12.26 -3.70 -20.88
N SER A 733 13.35 -4.41 -21.17
CA SER A 733 14.59 -4.33 -20.40
C SER A 733 15.65 -3.51 -21.12
N PRO A 734 16.10 -2.36 -20.58
CA PRO A 734 17.08 -1.47 -21.24
C PRO A 734 18.38 -2.14 -21.64
N ILE A 735 18.83 -3.15 -20.89
CA ILE A 735 20.09 -3.86 -21.18
C ILE A 735 20.10 -4.50 -22.57
N GLU A 736 18.95 -4.87 -23.11
CA GLU A 736 18.78 -5.42 -24.45
C GLU A 736 19.07 -4.38 -25.53
N PHE A 737 18.87 -3.10 -25.25
CA PHE A 737 19.01 -1.99 -26.17
C PHE A 737 20.28 -1.15 -25.94
N ALA A 738 21.18 -1.58 -25.06
CA ALA A 738 22.38 -0.83 -24.67
C ALA A 738 23.30 -0.48 -25.87
N GLU A 739 23.21 -1.22 -27.00
CA GLU A 739 23.93 -0.91 -28.26
C GLU A 739 23.52 0.46 -28.82
N GLY A 740 22.30 0.93 -28.54
CA GLY A 740 21.82 2.22 -29.04
C GLY A 740 22.34 3.45 -28.30
N LEU A 741 23.15 3.33 -27.26
CA LEU A 741 23.69 4.48 -26.53
C LEU A 741 24.59 5.32 -27.45
N GLU A 742 24.23 6.57 -27.71
CA GLU A 742 24.97 7.55 -28.52
C GLU A 742 25.18 8.90 -27.79
N LYS A 743 24.52 9.10 -26.63
CA LYS A 743 24.54 10.36 -25.93
C LYS A 743 25.20 10.22 -24.55
N PRO A 744 25.71 11.30 -23.96
CA PRO A 744 26.27 11.27 -22.61
C PRO A 744 25.28 10.72 -21.57
N LEU A 745 25.72 9.75 -20.78
CA LEU A 745 24.92 9.05 -19.77
C LEU A 745 25.62 9.04 -18.41
N LEU A 746 24.94 9.53 -17.38
CA LEU A 746 25.29 9.30 -15.99
C LEU A 746 24.41 8.19 -15.41
N ILE A 747 25.03 7.16 -14.83
CA ILE A 747 24.35 6.16 -13.99
C ILE A 747 24.77 6.43 -12.55
N ALA A 748 23.84 6.58 -11.63
CA ALA A 748 24.11 6.75 -10.19
C ALA A 748 23.34 5.70 -9.39
N HIS A 749 24.03 4.98 -8.46
CA HIS A 749 23.37 3.87 -7.76
C HIS A 749 23.94 3.64 -6.36
N GLY A 750 23.04 3.45 -5.38
CA GLY A 750 23.36 3.02 -4.02
C GLY A 750 23.74 1.55 -3.97
N MET A 751 24.81 1.21 -3.26
CA MET A 751 25.26 -0.19 -3.20
C MET A 751 24.46 -1.03 -2.16
N LEU A 752 23.68 -0.38 -1.29
CA LEU A 752 22.78 -1.03 -0.32
C LEU A 752 21.32 -0.99 -0.80
N ASP A 753 21.10 -0.81 -2.10
CA ASP A 753 19.78 -0.81 -2.70
C ASP A 753 19.20 -2.23 -2.72
N ASP A 754 18.19 -2.48 -1.88
CA ASP A 754 17.48 -3.75 -1.74
C ASP A 754 16.16 -3.78 -2.54
N ASN A 755 15.81 -2.67 -3.19
CA ASN A 755 14.68 -2.57 -4.10
C ASN A 755 15.12 -2.83 -5.56
N VAL A 756 15.99 -2.00 -6.11
CA VAL A 756 16.67 -2.25 -7.38
C VAL A 756 18.12 -2.61 -7.08
N PHE A 757 18.48 -3.85 -7.22
CA PHE A 757 19.83 -4.29 -6.83
C PHE A 757 20.93 -3.57 -7.62
N PHE A 758 21.96 -3.10 -6.94
CA PHE A 758 23.13 -2.49 -7.57
C PHE A 758 23.73 -3.37 -8.69
N GLN A 759 23.50 -4.68 -8.64
CA GLN A 759 23.87 -5.64 -9.68
C GLN A 759 23.36 -5.23 -11.06
N ASP A 760 22.19 -4.59 -11.15
CA ASP A 760 21.62 -4.11 -12.42
C ASP A 760 22.55 -3.12 -13.10
N SER A 761 23.00 -2.09 -12.40
CA SER A 761 23.96 -1.12 -12.92
C SER A 761 25.33 -1.73 -13.22
N VAL A 762 25.79 -2.72 -12.44
CA VAL A 762 27.06 -3.43 -12.72
C VAL A 762 26.97 -4.25 -14.02
N ARG A 763 25.85 -4.93 -14.25
CA ARG A 763 25.61 -5.69 -15.49
C ARG A 763 25.53 -4.76 -16.70
N LEU A 764 24.82 -3.65 -16.58
CA LEU A 764 24.76 -2.65 -17.66
C LEU A 764 26.14 -2.07 -17.96
N ALA A 765 26.92 -1.72 -16.93
CA ALA A 765 28.30 -1.25 -17.12
C ALA A 765 29.16 -2.27 -17.88
N GLN A 766 29.10 -3.56 -17.54
CA GLN A 766 29.81 -4.61 -18.27
C GLN A 766 29.34 -4.68 -19.73
N ARG A 767 28.02 -4.59 -19.97
CA ARG A 767 27.45 -4.59 -21.31
C ARG A 767 27.95 -3.41 -22.17
N LEU A 768 27.98 -2.20 -21.62
CA LEU A 768 28.49 -1.01 -22.30
C LEU A 768 29.99 -1.11 -22.62
N ILE A 769 30.78 -1.68 -21.71
CA ILE A 769 32.21 -1.97 -21.93
C ILE A 769 32.41 -2.93 -23.14
N GLU A 770 31.66 -4.04 -23.16
CA GLU A 770 31.71 -5.02 -24.25
C GLU A 770 31.31 -4.41 -25.61
N LEU A 771 30.31 -3.55 -25.60
CA LEU A 771 29.83 -2.79 -26.75
C LEU A 771 30.76 -1.62 -27.13
N LYS A 772 31.79 -1.35 -26.31
CA LYS A 772 32.77 -0.25 -26.50
C LYS A 772 32.09 1.11 -26.58
N LYS A 773 31.08 1.31 -25.76
CA LYS A 773 30.38 2.61 -25.63
C LYS A 773 31.27 3.61 -24.89
N GLU A 774 31.21 4.86 -25.33
CA GLU A 774 31.94 6.00 -24.76
C GLU A 774 30.94 6.97 -24.13
N ASP A 775 31.42 8.01 -23.48
CA ASP A 775 30.62 9.08 -22.88
C ASP A 775 29.58 8.60 -21.86
N TRP A 776 29.91 7.60 -21.04
CA TRP A 776 29.10 7.19 -19.88
C TRP A 776 29.92 7.11 -18.60
N GLU A 777 29.26 7.38 -17.46
CA GLU A 777 29.82 7.28 -16.10
C GLU A 777 28.93 6.44 -15.21
N LEU A 778 29.54 5.67 -14.29
CA LEU A 778 28.86 5.03 -13.16
C LEU A 778 29.35 5.62 -11.85
N ALA A 779 28.49 6.39 -11.18
CA ALA A 779 28.70 6.88 -9.82
C ALA A 779 28.13 5.90 -8.81
N VAL A 780 28.93 5.48 -7.83
CA VAL A 780 28.55 4.52 -6.81
C VAL A 780 28.47 5.15 -5.43
N TYR A 781 27.44 4.79 -4.66
CA TYR A 781 27.20 5.30 -3.31
C TYR A 781 27.18 4.13 -2.31
N PRO A 782 28.33 3.83 -1.68
CA PRO A 782 28.55 2.57 -0.98
C PRO A 782 27.63 2.32 0.23
N ILE A 783 27.12 3.37 0.86
CA ILE A 783 26.27 3.27 2.07
C ILE A 783 24.80 3.58 1.80
N GLU A 784 24.44 3.90 0.56
CA GLU A 784 23.09 4.36 0.25
C GLU A 784 22.18 3.22 -0.19
N PRO A 785 20.93 3.20 0.34
CA PRO A 785 19.85 2.36 -0.15
C PRO A 785 19.17 2.96 -1.39
N HIS A 786 17.98 2.44 -1.77
CA HIS A 786 17.20 2.93 -2.91
C HIS A 786 16.85 4.42 -2.84
N GLY A 787 16.33 4.91 -1.71
CA GLY A 787 16.21 6.32 -1.39
C GLY A 787 17.41 6.77 -0.57
N PHE A 788 18.24 7.65 -1.10
CA PHE A 788 19.42 8.12 -0.39
C PHE A 788 19.05 8.77 0.95
N ARG A 789 19.89 8.56 1.96
CA ARG A 789 19.69 9.08 3.31
C ARG A 789 20.59 10.26 3.63
N GLU A 790 21.85 10.18 3.19
CA GLU A 790 22.85 11.16 3.57
C GLU A 790 22.81 12.40 2.68
N PRO A 791 22.73 13.61 3.26
CA PRO A 791 22.77 14.87 2.50
C PRO A 791 23.98 15.02 1.59
N SER A 792 25.13 14.45 2.00
CA SER A 792 26.37 14.48 1.20
C SER A 792 26.24 13.66 -0.08
N SER A 793 25.54 12.53 0.00
CA SER A 793 25.30 11.66 -1.16
C SER A 793 24.32 12.31 -2.13
N TRP A 794 23.21 12.87 -1.62
CA TRP A 794 22.29 13.68 -2.41
C TRP A 794 22.99 14.83 -3.14
N LEU A 795 23.84 15.56 -2.42
CA LEU A 795 24.55 16.71 -3.01
C LEU A 795 25.55 16.26 -4.10
N ASP A 796 26.28 15.17 -3.91
CA ASP A 796 27.20 14.66 -4.93
C ASP A 796 26.45 14.18 -6.17
N GLU A 797 25.34 13.45 -6.00
CA GLU A 797 24.49 12.96 -7.09
C GLU A 797 23.97 14.13 -7.95
N TYR A 798 23.33 15.14 -7.29
CA TYR A 798 22.74 16.27 -8.01
C TYR A 798 23.78 17.22 -8.60
N ARG A 799 24.98 17.33 -8.02
CA ARG A 799 26.11 18.03 -8.64
C ARG A 799 26.56 17.35 -9.93
N ARG A 800 26.57 16.02 -9.99
CA ARG A 800 26.91 15.27 -11.20
C ARG A 800 25.83 15.44 -12.28
N ILE A 801 24.55 15.39 -11.91
CA ILE A 801 23.44 15.67 -12.81
C ILE A 801 23.58 17.08 -13.39
N TYR A 802 23.74 18.09 -12.53
CA TYR A 802 23.87 19.48 -12.94
C TYR A 802 25.11 19.70 -13.85
N LYS A 803 26.25 19.08 -13.51
CA LYS A 803 27.45 19.12 -14.34
C LYS A 803 27.19 18.53 -15.72
N LEU A 804 26.59 17.36 -15.83
CA LEU A 804 26.25 16.71 -17.10
C LEU A 804 25.37 17.62 -17.97
N VAL A 805 24.32 18.18 -17.38
CA VAL A 805 23.39 19.09 -18.07
C VAL A 805 24.09 20.37 -18.56
N GLU A 806 24.91 21.03 -17.71
CA GLU A 806 25.68 22.24 -18.06
C GLU A 806 26.68 21.97 -19.19
N GLU A 807 27.46 20.90 -19.09
CA GLU A 807 28.48 20.56 -20.07
C GLU A 807 27.86 20.14 -21.42
N THR A 808 26.65 19.65 -21.45
CA THR A 808 25.97 19.24 -22.68
C THR A 808 25.19 20.39 -23.30
N LEU A 809 24.40 21.15 -22.53
CA LEU A 809 23.42 22.11 -23.06
C LEU A 809 23.92 23.55 -23.16
N LYS A 810 25.01 23.93 -22.47
CA LYS A 810 25.53 25.29 -22.47
C LYS A 810 26.91 25.44 -23.13
N LYS A 811 27.33 24.48 -23.93
CA LYS A 811 28.54 24.56 -24.76
C LYS A 811 28.36 25.45 -25.97
#